data_65b5e153438a4093586ab04a038d9821
#
_entry.id   65b5e153438a4093586ab04a038d9821
#
_cell.length_a   1.000
_cell.length_b   1.000
_cell.length_c   1.000
_cell.angle_alpha   90.00
_cell.angle_beta   90.00
_cell.angle_gamma   90.00
#
_symmetry.space_group_name_H-M   'P 1'
#
loop_
_entity.id
_entity.type
_entity.pdbx_description
1 polymer ?
#
loop_
_entity_poly.entity_id
_entity_poly.type
_entity_poly.pdbx_seq_one_letter_code
_entity_poly.pdbx_strand_id
1 'polypeptide(L)'
;MADLSHYRNIGIFAHVDAGKTTTTERILKLTGKIHKTGEVHDGESTTDFMEQEAERGITIQSAATTCFWKDHRMNIIDTPGHVDFTVEVYRSLKVLDGGIGVFCGSGGVEPQSETNWRYANESEVARVIFVNKLDRMGADFYRVVGQVKRVLAANPLVMTLPIGIEDEFKGVVNLLDMKAYIWDDSGLPENYEVVDIPEDMVEKANEYREQLVETAVEQDDDLMMAYMDGEEPSLEDLKRCIRKGTRDMSFFPTYCGSAFKNKGIQLVLDAVVDFLPSPTEVDPQELTDEETGEPTGEVATVSTEEPFRALAFKIMDDRFGALTFIRIYSGVLNKGDTVLNSATGKTERIGRMVEMHADERTELQSAQAGDILAVVGMKNVQTGHTLCDPKNPCTLEPMIFPEPVISIAVKPKDKGANEKMSIAIGKLVAEDPSFQVETDEDSGETILKGMGELHLDIKVDILKRTYGVELEVGQPQVAYRETITTPVEDSYTHKKQSGGSGQFGKIDYRIKPGEQNSGFKFTSTVVGGNVPKEFFPAIEKGFKSMMDEGVLAGYPVLDVEVELFDGGFHAVDSSAIAFEIAAKGAFRQSIPKAGPQLLEPIMKVDVFSPEDNVGDVIGDLNRRRGMIKDQEAGATGVRIKADVPLSEMFGYIGHLRTITSGRGQFSMEFSHYSSCPQNVADKVIEEAKARKAAK
;
A
#
# COMPACT_ATOMS: atom_id res chain seq x y z
N MET A 1 -30.60 -13.07 7.47
CA MET A 1 -29.47 -12.31 6.94
C MET A 1 -29.21 -11.16 7.88
N ALA A 2 -27.94 -10.86 8.19
CA ALA A 2 -27.64 -9.72 9.05
C ALA A 2 -27.88 -8.42 8.27
N ASP A 3 -28.30 -7.37 8.97
CA ASP A 3 -28.53 -6.06 8.39
C ASP A 3 -27.15 -5.40 8.11
N LEU A 4 -26.85 -5.16 6.83
CA LEU A 4 -25.59 -4.59 6.39
C LEU A 4 -25.37 -3.14 6.86
N SER A 5 -26.42 -2.42 7.23
CA SER A 5 -26.30 -1.07 7.81
C SER A 5 -25.55 -1.07 9.14
N HIS A 6 -25.53 -2.21 9.85
CA HIS A 6 -24.81 -2.42 11.09
C HIS A 6 -23.41 -2.99 10.93
N TYR A 7 -22.86 -3.00 9.70
CA TYR A 7 -21.48 -3.43 9.43
C TYR A 7 -20.54 -2.23 9.34
N ARG A 8 -19.32 -2.41 9.84
CA ARG A 8 -18.21 -1.44 9.69
C ARG A 8 -16.92 -2.20 9.36
N ASN A 9 -16.42 -2.03 8.16
CA ASN A 9 -15.11 -2.57 7.75
C ASN A 9 -14.11 -1.43 7.86
N ILE A 10 -13.30 -1.44 8.90
CA ILE A 10 -12.43 -0.33 9.24
C ILE A 10 -10.97 -0.74 9.32
N GLY A 11 -10.09 0.18 8.92
CA GLY A 11 -8.66 0.06 9.13
C GLY A 11 -8.16 1.01 10.20
N ILE A 12 -7.08 0.61 10.89
CA ILE A 12 -6.35 1.50 11.80
C ILE A 12 -4.98 1.73 11.18
N PHE A 13 -4.67 2.97 10.83
CA PHE A 13 -3.41 3.35 10.21
C PHE A 13 -2.75 4.53 10.92
N ALA A 14 -1.44 4.45 11.01
CA ALA A 14 -0.62 5.40 11.75
C ALA A 14 0.83 5.31 11.30
N HIS A 15 1.65 6.29 11.67
CA HIS A 15 3.09 6.10 11.60
C HIS A 15 3.58 5.14 12.73
N VAL A 16 4.81 4.68 12.60
CA VAL A 16 5.48 3.86 13.62
C VAL A 16 5.46 4.60 14.95
N ASP A 17 5.19 3.90 16.04
CA ASP A 17 5.11 4.45 17.39
C ASP A 17 3.98 5.47 17.67
N ALA A 18 3.01 5.69 16.78
CA ALA A 18 1.83 6.51 17.13
C ALA A 18 0.89 5.84 18.14
N GLY A 19 1.06 4.53 18.35
CA GLY A 19 0.22 3.73 19.24
C GLY A 19 -0.94 3.04 18.54
N LYS A 20 -0.75 2.67 17.28
CA LYS A 20 -1.70 1.92 16.47
C LYS A 20 -2.09 0.61 17.14
N THR A 21 -1.14 -0.30 17.35
CA THR A 21 -1.36 -1.62 17.99
C THR A 21 -1.96 -1.47 19.39
N THR A 22 -1.48 -0.51 20.20
CA THR A 22 -2.08 -0.21 21.50
C THR A 22 -3.55 0.19 21.36
N THR A 23 -3.91 1.00 20.36
CA THR A 23 -5.30 1.41 20.12
C THR A 23 -6.15 0.19 19.74
N THR A 24 -5.66 -0.66 18.83
CA THR A 24 -6.33 -1.92 18.43
C THR A 24 -6.57 -2.83 19.63
N GLU A 25 -5.55 -3.09 20.46
CA GLU A 25 -5.64 -3.90 21.68
C GLU A 25 -6.69 -3.36 22.66
N ARG A 26 -6.76 -2.03 22.83
CA ARG A 26 -7.77 -1.41 23.71
C ARG A 26 -9.19 -1.53 23.14
N ILE A 27 -9.35 -1.41 21.84
CA ILE A 27 -10.63 -1.67 21.16
C ILE A 27 -11.07 -3.12 21.38
N LEU A 28 -10.18 -4.09 21.19
CA LEU A 28 -10.49 -5.51 21.39
C LEU A 28 -10.84 -5.83 22.84
N LYS A 29 -10.20 -5.18 23.81
CA LYS A 29 -10.54 -5.32 25.22
C LYS A 29 -11.92 -4.74 25.53
N LEU A 30 -12.21 -3.51 25.08
CA LEU A 30 -13.51 -2.86 25.29
C LEU A 30 -14.68 -3.64 24.67
N THR A 31 -14.43 -4.30 23.54
CA THR A 31 -15.41 -5.15 22.87
C THR A 31 -15.48 -6.58 23.42
N GLY A 32 -14.73 -6.87 24.48
CA GLY A 32 -14.74 -8.16 25.18
C GLY A 32 -14.11 -9.32 24.42
N LYS A 33 -13.30 -9.03 23.38
CA LYS A 33 -12.62 -10.06 22.58
C LYS A 33 -11.34 -10.57 23.22
N ILE A 34 -10.67 -9.75 24.01
CA ILE A 34 -9.51 -10.14 24.80
C ILE A 34 -9.73 -9.80 26.26
N HIS A 35 -9.24 -10.67 27.15
CA HIS A 35 -9.36 -10.47 28.59
C HIS A 35 -8.20 -9.68 29.20
N LYS A 36 -7.01 -9.79 28.58
CA LYS A 36 -5.80 -9.11 29.02
C LYS A 36 -5.19 -8.39 27.80
N THR A 37 -4.85 -7.13 27.94
CA THR A 37 -4.13 -6.38 26.91
C THR A 37 -2.67 -6.77 26.94
N GLY A 38 -2.12 -7.15 25.78
CA GLY A 38 -0.67 -7.28 25.56
C GLY A 38 -0.05 -5.90 25.41
N GLU A 39 1.11 -5.69 26.04
CA GLU A 39 1.91 -4.47 25.78
C GLU A 39 2.88 -4.75 24.63
N VAL A 40 2.91 -3.84 23.65
CA VAL A 40 3.78 -3.98 22.45
C VAL A 40 5.26 -4.09 22.83
N HIS A 41 5.67 -3.35 23.87
CA HIS A 41 7.06 -3.38 24.36
C HIS A 41 7.47 -4.70 25.03
N ASP A 42 6.50 -5.49 25.48
CA ASP A 42 6.73 -6.79 26.10
C ASP A 42 6.57 -7.95 25.11
N GLY A 43 6.21 -7.65 23.84
CA GLY A 43 5.98 -8.65 22.79
C GLY A 43 4.74 -9.52 23.03
N GLU A 44 3.79 -9.06 23.84
CA GLU A 44 2.57 -9.80 24.23
C GLU A 44 1.32 -9.35 23.43
N SER A 45 1.48 -8.56 22.34
CA SER A 45 0.36 -8.09 21.52
C SER A 45 -0.36 -9.25 20.84
N THR A 46 -1.68 -9.24 20.85
CA THR A 46 -2.53 -10.26 20.21
C THR A 46 -2.58 -10.08 18.69
N THR A 47 -2.33 -8.87 18.19
CA THR A 47 -2.37 -8.52 16.76
C THR A 47 -1.02 -8.66 16.07
N ASP A 48 0.09 -8.53 16.80
CA ASP A 48 1.46 -8.71 16.30
C ASP A 48 1.92 -10.15 16.62
N PHE A 49 1.51 -11.12 15.81
CA PHE A 49 1.68 -12.56 16.09
C PHE A 49 2.97 -13.17 15.53
N MET A 50 3.74 -12.43 14.72
CA MET A 50 5.02 -12.88 14.21
C MET A 50 6.15 -12.63 15.21
N GLU A 51 7.10 -13.58 15.34
CA GLU A 51 8.30 -13.37 16.15
C GLU A 51 9.07 -12.11 15.73
N GLN A 52 9.10 -11.82 14.42
CA GLN A 52 9.76 -10.65 13.85
C GLN A 52 9.06 -9.33 14.23
N GLU A 53 7.74 -9.33 14.38
CA GLU A 53 6.97 -8.17 14.87
C GLU A 53 7.27 -7.91 16.34
N ALA A 54 7.20 -8.95 17.16
CA ALA A 54 7.48 -8.86 18.60
C ALA A 54 8.92 -8.41 18.90
N GLU A 55 9.92 -8.98 18.19
CA GLU A 55 11.34 -8.62 18.36
C GLU A 55 11.65 -7.17 17.94
N ARG A 56 10.98 -6.66 16.91
CA ARG A 56 11.26 -5.34 16.31
C ARG A 56 10.32 -4.24 16.81
N GLY A 57 9.22 -4.61 17.44
CA GLY A 57 8.18 -3.68 17.93
C GLY A 57 7.43 -2.98 16.80
N ILE A 58 7.32 -3.60 15.61
CA ILE A 58 6.63 -3.04 14.45
C ILE A 58 5.65 -4.07 13.88
N THR A 59 4.48 -3.63 13.45
CA THR A 59 3.56 -4.46 12.67
C THR A 59 4.09 -4.62 11.25
N ILE A 60 4.23 -5.86 10.79
CA ILE A 60 4.72 -6.23 9.47
C ILE A 60 3.54 -6.65 8.57
N GLN A 61 2.65 -7.48 9.12
CA GLN A 61 1.48 -7.98 8.42
C GLN A 61 0.19 -7.41 9.00
N SER A 62 -0.76 -7.08 8.13
CA SER A 62 -2.09 -6.66 8.57
C SER A 62 -2.83 -7.81 9.26
N ALA A 63 -3.40 -7.56 10.43
CA ALA A 63 -4.27 -8.50 11.14
C ALA A 63 -5.74 -8.13 10.93
N ALA A 64 -6.59 -9.10 10.63
CA ALA A 64 -8.03 -8.90 10.50
C ALA A 64 -8.74 -9.55 11.69
N THR A 65 -9.56 -8.78 12.39
CA THR A 65 -10.29 -9.25 13.58
C THR A 65 -11.70 -8.70 13.58
N THR A 66 -12.69 -9.54 13.94
CA THR A 66 -14.10 -9.13 14.07
C THR A 66 -14.46 -8.90 15.53
N CYS A 67 -15.09 -7.78 15.83
CA CYS A 67 -15.63 -7.45 17.14
C CYS A 67 -17.01 -6.78 17.03
N PHE A 68 -17.67 -6.49 18.18
CA PHE A 68 -19.01 -5.92 18.21
C PHE A 68 -19.04 -4.72 19.17
N TRP A 69 -19.71 -3.63 18.75
CA TRP A 69 -19.94 -2.44 19.56
C TRP A 69 -21.32 -1.85 19.25
N LYS A 70 -22.15 -1.61 20.27
CA LYS A 70 -23.51 -1.05 20.12
C LYS A 70 -24.32 -1.71 18.98
N ASP A 71 -24.43 -3.04 19.00
CA ASP A 71 -25.13 -3.86 18.00
C ASP A 71 -24.56 -3.76 16.56
N HIS A 72 -23.37 -3.14 16.39
CA HIS A 72 -22.67 -3.11 15.12
C HIS A 72 -21.54 -4.15 15.10
N ARG A 73 -21.46 -4.85 13.96
CA ARG A 73 -20.33 -5.73 13.66
C ARG A 73 -19.20 -4.91 13.02
N MET A 74 -18.04 -4.94 13.63
CA MET A 74 -16.87 -4.25 13.14
C MET A 74 -15.80 -5.28 12.74
N ASN A 75 -15.38 -5.24 11.47
CA ASN A 75 -14.18 -5.91 11.01
C ASN A 75 -13.04 -4.90 11.02
N ILE A 76 -12.04 -5.15 11.85
CA ILE A 76 -10.90 -4.26 12.03
C ILE A 76 -9.71 -4.87 11.32
N ILE A 77 -9.07 -4.11 10.44
CA ILE A 77 -7.80 -4.46 9.80
C ILE A 77 -6.72 -3.54 10.39
N ASP A 78 -5.81 -4.14 11.15
CA ASP A 78 -4.62 -3.46 11.67
C ASP A 78 -3.54 -3.44 10.60
N THR A 79 -3.13 -2.26 10.12
CA THR A 79 -2.20 -2.12 8.99
C THR A 79 -0.77 -1.85 9.48
N PRO A 80 0.28 -2.28 8.73
CA PRO A 80 1.66 -1.90 9.06
C PRO A 80 1.87 -0.38 9.08
N GLY A 81 2.83 0.06 9.88
CA GLY A 81 3.22 1.47 9.96
C GLY A 81 4.49 1.83 9.19
N HIS A 82 5.28 0.86 8.72
CA HIS A 82 6.59 1.08 8.12
C HIS A 82 6.50 1.18 6.59
N VAL A 83 7.29 2.09 5.97
CA VAL A 83 7.26 2.35 4.50
C VAL A 83 7.59 1.14 3.64
N ASP A 84 8.45 0.24 4.09
CA ASP A 84 8.79 -0.98 3.33
C ASP A 84 7.58 -1.92 3.16
N PHE A 85 6.54 -1.73 3.98
CA PHE A 85 5.27 -2.47 3.95
C PHE A 85 4.09 -1.63 3.47
N THR A 86 4.34 -0.56 2.76
CA THR A 86 3.30 0.33 2.21
C THR A 86 2.30 -0.42 1.33
N VAL A 87 2.74 -1.47 0.64
CA VAL A 87 1.88 -2.36 -0.15
C VAL A 87 0.82 -3.05 0.71
N GLU A 88 1.17 -3.44 1.94
CA GLU A 88 0.21 -3.99 2.92
C GLU A 88 -0.86 -2.97 3.31
N VAL A 89 -0.45 -1.70 3.48
CA VAL A 89 -1.38 -0.61 3.78
C VAL A 89 -2.30 -0.38 2.59
N TYR A 90 -1.76 -0.27 1.37
CA TYR A 90 -2.52 -0.04 0.16
C TYR A 90 -3.58 -1.13 -0.09
N ARG A 91 -3.17 -2.42 -0.01
CA ARG A 91 -4.11 -3.53 -0.22
C ARG A 91 -5.20 -3.60 0.85
N SER A 92 -4.86 -3.21 2.10
CA SER A 92 -5.85 -3.14 3.18
C SER A 92 -6.84 -2.01 2.94
N LEU A 93 -6.38 -0.82 2.55
CA LEU A 93 -7.24 0.34 2.27
C LEU A 93 -8.26 0.06 1.16
N LYS A 94 -7.91 -0.71 0.12
CA LYS A 94 -8.81 -1.08 -0.99
C LYS A 94 -10.01 -1.93 -0.54
N VAL A 95 -9.96 -2.57 0.63
CA VAL A 95 -11.05 -3.42 1.15
C VAL A 95 -11.76 -2.83 2.36
N LEU A 96 -11.46 -1.59 2.72
CA LEU A 96 -12.06 -0.88 3.84
C LEU A 96 -13.18 0.06 3.37
N ASP A 97 -14.18 0.24 4.23
CA ASP A 97 -15.23 1.24 4.05
C ASP A 97 -14.91 2.52 4.81
N GLY A 98 -14.12 2.42 5.87
CA GLY A 98 -13.70 3.54 6.69
C GLY A 98 -12.41 3.27 7.45
N GLY A 99 -11.91 4.27 8.17
CA GLY A 99 -10.67 4.12 8.92
C GLY A 99 -10.50 5.04 10.11
N ILE A 100 -9.55 4.68 10.97
CA ILE A 100 -9.09 5.49 12.10
C ILE A 100 -7.64 5.90 11.81
N GLY A 101 -7.42 7.18 11.55
CA GLY A 101 -6.08 7.77 11.45
C GLY A 101 -5.55 8.14 12.83
N VAL A 102 -4.54 7.44 13.32
CA VAL A 102 -3.96 7.69 14.65
C VAL A 102 -2.71 8.56 14.51
N PHE A 103 -2.73 9.71 15.18
CA PHE A 103 -1.61 10.65 15.24
C PHE A 103 -1.04 10.72 16.65
N CYS A 104 0.27 10.89 16.78
CA CYS A 104 0.93 11.05 18.07
C CYS A 104 0.79 12.50 18.57
N GLY A 105 0.32 12.70 19.80
CA GLY A 105 0.21 14.03 20.41
C GLY A 105 1.54 14.77 20.52
N SER A 106 2.65 14.06 20.76
CA SER A 106 3.99 14.64 20.83
C SER A 106 4.69 14.71 19.46
N GLY A 107 4.58 13.68 18.60
CA GLY A 107 5.19 13.64 17.27
C GLY A 107 4.42 14.48 16.21
N GLY A 108 3.09 14.43 16.29
CA GLY A 108 2.22 15.11 15.30
C GLY A 108 2.09 14.35 14.00
N VAL A 109 2.08 15.09 12.88
CA VAL A 109 2.05 14.53 11.53
C VAL A 109 3.47 14.22 11.11
N GLU A 110 3.76 12.93 10.88
CA GLU A 110 5.05 12.41 10.46
C GLU A 110 5.00 11.95 8.99
N PRO A 111 6.16 11.70 8.33
CA PRO A 111 6.22 11.34 6.91
C PRO A 111 5.30 10.17 6.50
N GLN A 112 5.29 9.11 7.31
CA GLN A 112 4.44 7.96 7.08
C GLN A 112 2.95 8.29 7.22
N SER A 113 2.61 9.28 8.05
CA SER A 113 1.23 9.78 8.16
C SER A 113 0.77 10.40 6.85
N GLU A 114 1.64 11.15 6.16
CA GLU A 114 1.32 11.75 4.85
C GLU A 114 1.11 10.68 3.79
N THR A 115 2.01 9.68 3.72
CA THR A 115 1.89 8.58 2.77
C THR A 115 0.61 7.79 2.98
N ASN A 116 0.31 7.40 4.22
CA ASN A 116 -0.91 6.67 4.57
C ASN A 116 -2.17 7.52 4.28
N TRP A 117 -2.12 8.83 4.56
CA TRP A 117 -3.21 9.75 4.29
C TRP A 117 -3.48 9.90 2.80
N ARG A 118 -2.42 9.98 1.98
CA ARG A 118 -2.52 10.02 0.53
C ARG A 118 -3.18 8.77 -0.03
N TYR A 119 -2.72 7.57 0.38
CA TYR A 119 -3.33 6.31 -0.07
C TYR A 119 -4.78 6.17 0.37
N ALA A 120 -5.13 6.64 1.56
CA ALA A 120 -6.51 6.66 2.02
C ALA A 120 -7.37 7.65 1.22
N ASN A 121 -6.80 8.77 0.71
CA ASN A 121 -7.48 9.67 -0.23
C ASN A 121 -7.66 9.01 -1.60
N GLU A 122 -6.62 8.38 -2.15
CA GLU A 122 -6.66 7.67 -3.43
C GLU A 122 -7.65 6.48 -3.43
N SER A 123 -7.87 5.89 -2.26
CA SER A 123 -8.84 4.80 -2.05
C SER A 123 -10.20 5.29 -1.54
N GLU A 124 -10.43 6.59 -1.47
CA GLU A 124 -11.69 7.23 -1.05
C GLU A 124 -12.23 6.73 0.30
N VAL A 125 -11.34 6.39 1.24
CA VAL A 125 -11.70 5.84 2.54
C VAL A 125 -12.09 6.96 3.51
N ALA A 126 -13.36 6.98 3.93
CA ALA A 126 -13.86 7.88 4.99
C ALA A 126 -13.13 7.64 6.32
N ARG A 127 -12.80 8.72 7.07
CA ARG A 127 -11.92 8.60 8.24
C ARG A 127 -12.39 9.40 9.44
N VAL A 128 -12.08 8.86 10.62
CA VAL A 128 -12.02 9.60 11.87
C VAL A 128 -10.55 9.73 12.30
N ILE A 129 -10.21 10.82 12.97
CA ILE A 129 -8.87 11.10 13.47
C ILE A 129 -8.85 10.87 14.97
N PHE A 130 -7.80 10.19 15.46
CA PHE A 130 -7.52 10.02 16.87
C PHE A 130 -6.13 10.55 17.21
N VAL A 131 -6.06 11.67 17.95
CA VAL A 131 -4.80 12.21 18.49
C VAL A 131 -4.52 11.51 19.80
N ASN A 132 -3.60 10.56 19.76
CA ASN A 132 -3.23 9.64 20.82
C ASN A 132 -2.01 10.14 21.62
N LYS A 133 -1.74 9.50 22.74
CA LYS A 133 -0.58 9.75 23.62
C LYS A 133 -0.56 11.16 24.22
N LEU A 134 -1.74 11.70 24.57
CA LEU A 134 -1.82 13.00 25.23
C LEU A 134 -1.29 13.00 26.67
N ASP A 135 -1.02 11.84 27.22
CA ASP A 135 -0.36 11.61 28.49
C ASP A 135 1.18 11.70 28.45
N ARG A 136 1.77 11.89 27.24
CA ARG A 136 3.23 11.99 27.09
C ARG A 136 3.72 13.43 27.14
N MET A 137 4.95 13.60 27.64
CA MET A 137 5.65 14.89 27.66
C MET A 137 5.78 15.46 26.22
N GLY A 138 5.48 16.76 26.05
CA GLY A 138 5.47 17.45 24.77
C GLY A 138 4.24 17.19 23.91
N ALA A 139 3.21 16.55 24.44
CA ALA A 139 1.96 16.34 23.73
C ALA A 139 1.14 17.64 23.62
N ASP A 140 0.72 17.98 22.42
CA ASP A 140 -0.10 19.17 22.14
C ASP A 140 -1.14 18.86 21.06
N PHE A 141 -2.39 18.72 21.49
CA PHE A 141 -3.53 18.43 20.61
C PHE A 141 -3.74 19.51 19.54
N TYR A 142 -3.69 20.77 19.93
CA TYR A 142 -3.99 21.89 19.03
C TYR A 142 -2.93 22.06 17.94
N ARG A 143 -1.68 21.82 18.30
CA ARG A 143 -0.57 21.75 17.34
C ARG A 143 -0.78 20.65 16.30
N VAL A 144 -1.18 19.45 16.74
CA VAL A 144 -1.44 18.32 15.83
C VAL A 144 -2.61 18.63 14.89
N VAL A 145 -3.73 19.17 15.39
CA VAL A 145 -4.86 19.61 14.58
C VAL A 145 -4.42 20.65 13.54
N GLY A 146 -3.58 21.61 13.93
CA GLY A 146 -3.00 22.60 13.01
C GLY A 146 -2.08 21.98 11.95
N GLN A 147 -1.33 20.93 12.29
CA GLN A 147 -0.51 20.19 11.33
C GLN A 147 -1.37 19.39 10.34
N VAL A 148 -2.43 18.74 10.79
CA VAL A 148 -3.39 18.03 9.92
C VAL A 148 -3.95 18.98 8.86
N LYS A 149 -4.36 20.20 9.25
CA LYS A 149 -4.82 21.23 8.31
C LYS A 149 -3.74 21.64 7.29
N ARG A 150 -2.54 21.93 7.78
CA ARG A 150 -1.48 22.52 6.96
C ARG A 150 -0.74 21.49 6.11
N VAL A 151 -0.38 20.35 6.70
CA VAL A 151 0.48 19.36 6.05
C VAL A 151 -0.33 18.38 5.21
N LEU A 152 -1.47 17.89 5.74
CA LEU A 152 -2.33 16.95 5.01
C LEU A 152 -3.39 17.63 4.14
N ALA A 153 -3.48 18.96 4.16
CA ALA A 153 -4.53 19.73 3.51
C ALA A 153 -5.94 19.21 3.83
N ALA A 154 -6.11 18.65 5.04
CA ALA A 154 -7.36 18.06 5.51
C ALA A 154 -8.12 19.04 6.41
N ASN A 155 -9.43 18.86 6.53
CA ASN A 155 -10.28 19.65 7.42
C ASN A 155 -10.66 18.83 8.68
N PRO A 156 -9.90 18.91 9.80
CA PRO A 156 -10.24 18.21 11.03
C PRO A 156 -11.41 18.90 11.73
N LEU A 157 -12.52 18.18 11.90
CA LEU A 157 -13.66 18.61 12.69
C LEU A 157 -13.47 18.20 14.15
N VAL A 158 -13.10 19.12 15.00
CA VAL A 158 -12.79 18.83 16.41
C VAL A 158 -14.06 18.38 17.14
N MET A 159 -14.06 17.17 17.67
CA MET A 159 -15.18 16.54 18.39
C MET A 159 -14.95 16.53 19.91
N THR A 160 -13.67 16.49 20.34
CA THR A 160 -13.31 16.47 21.75
C THR A 160 -12.15 17.40 22.06
N LEU A 161 -12.15 18.01 23.25
CA LEU A 161 -11.03 18.80 23.76
C LEU A 161 -10.39 18.12 24.95
N PRO A 162 -9.04 18.12 25.07
CA PRO A 162 -8.36 17.49 26.20
C PRO A 162 -8.54 18.29 27.49
N ILE A 163 -8.77 17.56 28.61
CA ILE A 163 -8.78 18.10 29.99
C ILE A 163 -7.46 17.75 30.64
N GLY A 164 -6.62 18.75 30.88
CA GLY A 164 -5.24 18.57 31.32
C GLY A 164 -4.29 18.23 30.18
N ILE A 165 -3.02 18.21 30.45
CA ILE A 165 -1.94 17.90 29.53
C ILE A 165 -0.94 16.95 30.18
N GLU A 166 -0.26 16.13 29.39
CA GLU A 166 0.80 15.23 29.85
C GLU A 166 0.36 14.34 31.03
N ASP A 167 1.09 14.35 32.15
CA ASP A 167 0.75 13.57 33.35
C ASP A 167 -0.58 14.02 34.00
N GLU A 168 -1.02 15.26 33.73
CA GLU A 168 -2.30 15.79 34.23
C GLU A 168 -3.48 15.51 33.30
N PHE A 169 -3.29 14.77 32.20
CA PHE A 169 -4.36 14.39 31.28
C PHE A 169 -5.38 13.48 31.97
N LYS A 170 -6.55 14.01 32.30
CA LYS A 170 -7.62 13.34 33.07
C LYS A 170 -8.77 12.84 32.23
N GLY A 171 -9.04 13.52 31.09
CA GLY A 171 -10.23 13.23 30.30
C GLY A 171 -10.41 14.16 29.13
N VAL A 172 -11.64 14.23 28.63
CA VAL A 172 -11.98 15.03 27.46
C VAL A 172 -13.33 15.73 27.62
N VAL A 173 -13.48 16.90 27.03
CA VAL A 173 -14.79 17.53 26.81
C VAL A 173 -15.33 17.03 25.48
N ASN A 174 -16.49 16.41 25.47
CA ASN A 174 -17.19 16.01 24.26
C ASN A 174 -18.09 17.16 23.77
N LEU A 175 -17.83 17.65 22.58
CA LEU A 175 -18.54 18.81 22.01
C LEU A 175 -19.93 18.47 21.46
N LEU A 176 -20.26 17.17 21.30
CA LEU A 176 -21.60 16.77 20.84
C LEU A 176 -22.67 16.98 21.93
N ASP A 177 -22.38 16.58 23.14
CA ASP A 177 -23.27 16.65 24.30
C ASP A 177 -22.91 17.73 25.31
N MET A 178 -21.79 18.43 25.07
CA MET A 178 -21.27 19.48 25.93
C MET A 178 -21.09 19.01 27.37
N LYS A 179 -20.45 17.86 27.53
CA LYS A 179 -20.10 17.25 28.83
C LYS A 179 -18.64 16.89 28.89
N ALA A 180 -18.11 16.82 30.11
CA ALA A 180 -16.76 16.36 30.39
C ALA A 180 -16.79 14.88 30.78
N TYR A 181 -15.92 14.09 30.15
CA TYR A 181 -15.71 12.67 30.43
C TYR A 181 -14.37 12.54 31.16
N ILE A 182 -14.40 12.16 32.42
CA ILE A 182 -13.22 12.09 33.28
C ILE A 182 -13.01 10.66 33.75
N TRP A 183 -11.87 10.07 33.40
CA TRP A 183 -11.47 8.72 33.82
C TRP A 183 -10.72 8.78 35.16
N ASP A 184 -10.96 7.78 36.01
CA ASP A 184 -10.16 7.58 37.21
C ASP A 184 -8.77 6.99 36.88
N ASP A 185 -7.90 6.85 37.88
CA ASP A 185 -6.56 6.30 37.71
C ASP A 185 -6.52 4.75 37.85
N SER A 186 -7.67 4.07 37.86
CA SER A 186 -7.73 2.60 37.96
C SER A 186 -7.18 1.92 36.69
N GLY A 187 -7.12 2.64 35.56
CA GLY A 187 -6.76 2.10 34.26
C GLY A 187 -7.84 1.24 33.64
N LEU A 188 -9.04 1.19 34.22
CA LEU A 188 -10.18 0.50 33.65
C LEU A 188 -10.94 1.44 32.71
N PRO A 189 -11.18 1.05 31.46
CA PRO A 189 -11.80 1.93 30.48
C PRO A 189 -13.25 2.29 30.80
N GLU A 190 -13.97 1.44 31.52
CA GLU A 190 -15.36 1.65 31.97
C GLU A 190 -15.50 2.60 33.14
N ASN A 191 -14.41 2.90 33.85
CA ASN A 191 -14.43 3.75 35.04
C ASN A 191 -14.23 5.22 34.67
N TYR A 192 -15.29 5.85 34.17
CA TYR A 192 -15.35 7.29 33.94
C TYR A 192 -16.64 7.90 34.42
N GLU A 193 -16.57 9.18 34.74
CA GLU A 193 -17.74 9.98 35.13
C GLU A 193 -18.04 11.01 34.06
N VAL A 194 -19.33 11.23 33.82
CA VAL A 194 -19.80 12.31 32.92
C VAL A 194 -20.25 13.47 33.81
N VAL A 195 -19.54 14.57 33.72
CA VAL A 195 -19.76 15.75 34.56
C VAL A 195 -19.90 17.00 33.72
N ASP A 196 -20.22 18.12 34.35
CA ASP A 196 -20.26 19.41 33.66
C ASP A 196 -18.84 19.84 33.26
N ILE A 197 -18.76 20.64 32.20
CA ILE A 197 -17.47 21.15 31.68
C ILE A 197 -16.79 22.00 32.77
N PRO A 198 -15.49 21.81 33.04
CA PRO A 198 -14.72 22.66 33.94
C PRO A 198 -14.85 24.15 33.57
N GLU A 199 -15.00 25.02 34.55
CA GLU A 199 -15.25 26.45 34.34
C GLU A 199 -14.24 27.13 33.46
N ASP A 200 -12.97 26.74 33.55
CA ASP A 200 -11.85 27.27 32.77
C ASP A 200 -11.87 26.80 31.30
N MET A 201 -12.69 25.80 30.97
CA MET A 201 -12.83 25.28 29.60
C MET A 201 -14.14 25.67 28.91
N VAL A 202 -15.11 26.21 29.62
CA VAL A 202 -16.45 26.53 29.07
C VAL A 202 -16.38 27.45 27.86
N GLU A 203 -15.61 28.54 27.93
CA GLU A 203 -15.47 29.49 26.83
C GLU A 203 -14.90 28.82 25.58
N LYS A 204 -13.83 28.08 25.75
CA LYS A 204 -13.17 27.34 24.67
C LYS A 204 -14.05 26.23 24.10
N ALA A 205 -14.78 25.51 24.95
CA ALA A 205 -15.72 24.49 24.50
C ALA A 205 -16.84 25.10 23.66
N ASN A 206 -17.39 26.24 24.04
CA ASN A 206 -18.39 26.94 23.26
C ASN A 206 -17.86 27.40 21.89
N GLU A 207 -16.65 27.99 21.86
CA GLU A 207 -16.00 28.39 20.59
C GLU A 207 -15.86 27.19 19.62
N TYR A 208 -15.33 26.05 20.10
CA TYR A 208 -15.18 24.88 19.26
C TYR A 208 -16.53 24.21 18.92
N ARG A 209 -17.52 24.29 19.80
CA ARG A 209 -18.88 23.82 19.51
C ARG A 209 -19.51 24.63 18.39
N GLU A 210 -19.40 25.96 18.38
CA GLU A 210 -19.88 26.84 17.32
C GLU A 210 -19.23 26.47 15.98
N GLN A 211 -17.90 26.34 15.93
CA GLN A 211 -17.18 25.89 14.72
C GLN A 211 -17.63 24.50 14.25
N LEU A 212 -17.87 23.57 15.16
CA LEU A 212 -18.35 22.23 14.84
C LEU A 212 -19.75 22.29 14.19
N VAL A 213 -20.67 23.05 14.78
CA VAL A 213 -22.05 23.18 14.25
C VAL A 213 -22.03 23.86 12.90
N GLU A 214 -21.35 25.02 12.75
CA GLU A 214 -21.20 25.74 11.49
C GLU A 214 -20.70 24.82 10.37
N THR A 215 -19.60 24.13 10.60
CA THR A 215 -19.03 23.20 9.60
C THR A 215 -19.95 22.04 9.27
N ALA A 216 -20.68 21.50 10.27
CA ALA A 216 -21.54 20.36 10.05
C ALA A 216 -22.82 20.72 9.27
N VAL A 217 -23.46 21.86 9.58
CA VAL A 217 -24.73 22.24 8.94
C VAL A 217 -24.55 22.64 7.47
N GLU A 218 -23.31 22.97 7.03
CA GLU A 218 -22.98 23.19 5.61
C GLU A 218 -23.33 21.95 4.72
N GLN A 219 -23.55 20.78 5.33
CA GLN A 219 -23.93 19.57 4.61
C GLN A 219 -25.43 19.47 4.29
N ASP A 220 -26.25 20.42 4.80
CA ASP A 220 -27.70 20.45 4.63
C ASP A 220 -28.19 21.90 4.56
N ASP A 221 -28.62 22.33 3.37
CA ASP A 221 -29.00 23.72 3.09
C ASP A 221 -30.14 24.21 3.99
N ASP A 222 -31.09 23.35 4.31
CA ASP A 222 -32.24 23.72 5.17
C ASP A 222 -31.80 23.94 6.63
N LEU A 223 -30.94 23.06 7.15
CA LEU A 223 -30.37 23.21 8.49
C LEU A 223 -29.42 24.40 8.58
N MET A 224 -28.65 24.67 7.53
CA MET A 224 -27.78 25.81 7.47
C MET A 224 -28.61 27.12 7.54
N MET A 225 -29.71 27.24 6.78
CA MET A 225 -30.61 28.40 6.83
C MET A 225 -31.22 28.55 8.22
N ALA A 226 -31.74 27.47 8.82
CA ALA A 226 -32.32 27.51 10.17
C ALA A 226 -31.29 27.97 11.23
N TYR A 227 -30.05 27.46 11.13
CA TYR A 227 -28.96 27.87 12.02
C TYR A 227 -28.60 29.37 11.87
N MET A 228 -28.57 29.88 10.62
CA MET A 228 -28.36 31.32 10.37
C MET A 228 -29.51 32.20 10.94
N ASP A 229 -30.73 31.67 11.02
CA ASP A 229 -31.88 32.31 11.67
C ASP A 229 -31.87 32.17 13.21
N GLY A 230 -30.87 31.51 13.77
CA GLY A 230 -30.65 31.32 15.21
C GLY A 230 -31.29 30.09 15.81
N GLU A 231 -31.69 29.09 14.99
CA GLU A 231 -32.19 27.79 15.45
C GLU A 231 -31.05 26.79 15.57
N GLU A 232 -30.82 26.25 16.76
CA GLU A 232 -29.79 25.18 16.93
C GLU A 232 -30.30 23.85 16.37
N PRO A 233 -29.42 23.10 15.60
CA PRO A 233 -29.79 21.81 15.08
C PRO A 233 -29.98 20.80 16.23
N SER A 234 -30.90 19.85 16.06
CA SER A 234 -31.02 18.72 16.98
C SER A 234 -29.75 17.85 16.96
N LEU A 235 -29.51 17.09 18.03
CA LEU A 235 -28.38 16.17 18.09
C LEU A 235 -28.41 15.12 16.95
N GLU A 236 -29.60 14.66 16.57
CA GLU A 236 -29.81 13.70 15.48
C GLU A 236 -29.46 14.32 14.12
N ASP A 237 -29.92 15.55 13.85
CA ASP A 237 -29.60 16.28 12.63
C ASP A 237 -28.11 16.59 12.54
N LEU A 238 -27.51 17.03 13.66
CA LEU A 238 -26.08 17.27 13.72
C LEU A 238 -25.26 16.01 13.42
N LYS A 239 -25.62 14.88 14.02
CA LYS A 239 -24.98 13.58 13.73
C LYS A 239 -25.17 13.18 12.27
N ARG A 240 -26.33 13.39 11.68
CA ARG A 240 -26.61 13.13 10.27
C ARG A 240 -25.73 13.97 9.35
N CYS A 241 -25.57 15.26 9.64
CA CYS A 241 -24.68 16.15 8.88
C CYS A 241 -23.20 15.73 9.02
N ILE A 242 -22.75 15.42 10.25
CA ILE A 242 -21.39 14.97 10.48
C ILE A 242 -21.11 13.66 9.73
N ARG A 243 -22.07 12.70 9.76
CA ARG A 243 -21.95 11.44 9.00
C ARG A 243 -21.81 11.69 7.50
N LYS A 244 -22.66 12.57 6.94
CA LYS A 244 -22.61 12.94 5.52
C LYS A 244 -21.25 13.55 5.14
N GLY A 245 -20.81 14.58 5.85
CA GLY A 245 -19.52 15.23 5.56
C GLY A 245 -18.31 14.35 5.80
N THR A 246 -18.38 13.38 6.74
CA THR A 246 -17.34 12.38 6.94
C THR A 246 -17.26 11.41 5.78
N ARG A 247 -18.40 10.92 5.30
CA ARG A 247 -18.50 10.03 4.16
C ARG A 247 -18.02 10.71 2.88
N ASP A 248 -18.42 11.92 2.65
CA ASP A 248 -18.06 12.73 1.49
C ASP A 248 -16.63 13.33 1.62
N MET A 249 -15.90 13.00 2.70
CA MET A 249 -14.54 13.47 3.03
C MET A 249 -14.39 15.00 3.05
N SER A 250 -15.47 15.72 3.29
CA SER A 250 -15.46 17.19 3.42
C SER A 250 -14.73 17.64 4.68
N PHE A 251 -14.78 16.83 5.71
CA PHE A 251 -14.07 17.00 6.97
C PHE A 251 -13.89 15.66 7.69
N PHE A 252 -13.05 15.65 8.73
CA PHE A 252 -12.68 14.45 9.46
C PHE A 252 -12.92 14.62 10.96
N PRO A 253 -13.91 13.93 11.57
CA PRO A 253 -14.16 14.00 13.00
C PRO A 253 -12.89 13.67 13.79
N THR A 254 -12.46 14.58 14.66
CA THR A 254 -11.16 14.52 15.33
C THR A 254 -11.34 14.41 16.83
N TYR A 255 -10.86 13.30 17.36
CA TYR A 255 -10.91 12.93 18.77
C TYR A 255 -9.51 12.98 19.39
N CYS A 256 -9.48 13.06 20.70
CA CYS A 256 -8.23 13.07 21.47
C CYS A 256 -8.29 12.10 22.65
N GLY A 257 -7.11 11.59 23.07
CA GLY A 257 -7.05 10.67 24.19
C GLY A 257 -5.68 10.06 24.43
N SER A 258 -5.66 9.00 25.25
CA SER A 258 -4.53 8.12 25.48
C SER A 258 -4.99 6.67 25.49
N ALA A 259 -4.61 5.92 24.44
CA ALA A 259 -4.89 4.50 24.36
C ALA A 259 -4.21 3.75 25.52
N PHE A 260 -2.98 4.10 25.86
CA PHE A 260 -2.23 3.49 26.96
C PHE A 260 -2.95 3.65 28.31
N LYS A 261 -3.53 4.81 28.57
CA LYS A 261 -4.28 5.12 29.80
C LYS A 261 -5.78 4.74 29.70
N ASN A 262 -6.23 4.11 28.62
CA ASN A 262 -7.64 3.77 28.35
C ASN A 262 -8.60 4.98 28.34
N LYS A 263 -8.13 6.18 28.01
CA LYS A 263 -8.92 7.42 28.03
C LYS A 263 -9.30 7.86 26.61
N GLY A 264 -10.59 7.98 26.33
CA GLY A 264 -11.14 8.52 25.06
C GLY A 264 -11.44 7.48 23.97
N ILE A 265 -11.06 6.21 24.09
CA ILE A 265 -11.24 5.17 23.05
C ILE A 265 -12.73 4.87 22.81
N GLN A 266 -13.57 4.90 23.85
CA GLN A 266 -15.02 4.68 23.72
C GLN A 266 -15.68 5.68 22.78
N LEU A 267 -15.28 6.95 22.85
CA LEU A 267 -15.79 8.00 21.98
C LEU A 267 -15.35 7.82 20.53
N VAL A 268 -14.15 7.26 20.31
CA VAL A 268 -13.68 6.87 18.96
C VAL A 268 -14.51 5.70 18.43
N LEU A 269 -14.80 4.69 19.24
CA LEU A 269 -15.68 3.58 18.85
C LEU A 269 -17.10 4.05 18.53
N ASP A 270 -17.64 4.98 19.31
CA ASP A 270 -18.93 5.61 19.04
C ASP A 270 -18.90 6.36 17.72
N ALA A 271 -17.81 7.07 17.42
CA ALA A 271 -17.62 7.76 16.15
C ALA A 271 -17.57 6.81 14.96
N VAL A 272 -16.94 5.65 15.10
CA VAL A 272 -16.95 4.60 14.05
C VAL A 272 -18.37 4.17 13.72
N VAL A 273 -19.20 3.93 14.74
CA VAL A 273 -20.61 3.55 14.54
C VAL A 273 -21.43 4.70 13.97
N ASP A 274 -21.28 5.91 14.52
CA ASP A 274 -22.12 7.05 14.19
C ASP A 274 -21.75 7.68 12.83
N PHE A 275 -20.47 7.72 12.45
CA PHE A 275 -19.99 8.56 11.35
C PHE A 275 -19.36 7.81 10.18
N LEU A 276 -18.75 6.63 10.38
CA LEU A 276 -18.17 5.88 9.26
C LEU A 276 -19.25 5.13 8.48
N PRO A 277 -19.08 4.98 7.16
CA PRO A 277 -20.08 4.30 6.34
C PRO A 277 -20.16 2.80 6.61
N SER A 278 -21.31 2.24 6.31
CA SER A 278 -21.50 0.81 6.12
C SER A 278 -21.11 0.39 4.70
N PRO A 279 -20.94 -0.92 4.42
CA PRO A 279 -20.62 -1.38 3.06
C PRO A 279 -21.64 -0.95 1.99
N THR A 280 -22.89 -0.66 2.38
CA THR A 280 -23.95 -0.23 1.45
C THR A 280 -23.95 1.28 1.16
N GLU A 281 -23.13 2.03 1.84
CA GLU A 281 -23.03 3.51 1.72
C GLU A 281 -21.76 3.98 1.03
N VAL A 282 -20.84 3.06 0.68
CA VAL A 282 -19.65 3.34 -0.11
C VAL A 282 -19.92 3.11 -1.59
N ASP A 283 -19.14 3.74 -2.46
CA ASP A 283 -19.27 3.56 -3.89
C ASP A 283 -19.00 2.09 -4.27
N PRO A 284 -19.85 1.51 -5.15
CA PRO A 284 -19.70 0.12 -5.55
C PRO A 284 -18.43 -0.05 -6.42
N GLN A 285 -17.78 -1.21 -6.27
CA GLN A 285 -16.56 -1.52 -7.03
C GLN A 285 -16.86 -1.67 -8.52
N GLU A 286 -16.08 -1.00 -9.36
CA GLU A 286 -16.14 -1.15 -10.81
C GLU A 286 -15.68 -2.54 -11.26
N LEU A 287 -16.33 -3.05 -12.30
CA LEU A 287 -15.91 -4.28 -12.98
C LEU A 287 -15.03 -3.94 -14.18
N THR A 288 -13.97 -4.70 -14.33
CA THR A 288 -13.06 -4.57 -15.49
C THR A 288 -13.17 -5.78 -16.40
N ASP A 289 -12.92 -5.56 -17.68
CA ASP A 289 -12.82 -6.62 -18.67
C ASP A 289 -11.59 -7.50 -18.40
N GLU A 290 -11.73 -8.82 -18.49
CA GLU A 290 -10.70 -9.78 -18.14
C GLU A 290 -9.49 -9.74 -19.09
N GLU A 291 -9.71 -9.41 -20.39
CA GLU A 291 -8.66 -9.42 -21.41
C GLU A 291 -7.97 -8.05 -21.54
N THR A 292 -8.73 -6.96 -21.45
CA THR A 292 -8.22 -5.60 -21.67
C THR A 292 -7.84 -4.87 -20.39
N GLY A 293 -8.44 -5.27 -19.24
CA GLY A 293 -8.30 -4.57 -17.97
C GLY A 293 -9.02 -3.22 -17.90
N GLU A 294 -9.78 -2.86 -18.94
CA GLU A 294 -10.53 -1.59 -18.99
C GLU A 294 -11.87 -1.68 -18.24
N PRO A 295 -12.37 -0.58 -17.64
CA PRO A 295 -13.67 -0.56 -16.98
C PRO A 295 -14.79 -0.95 -17.95
N THR A 296 -15.66 -1.88 -17.51
CA THR A 296 -16.83 -2.31 -18.30
C THR A 296 -18.01 -1.37 -18.20
N GLY A 297 -17.99 -0.44 -17.23
CA GLY A 297 -19.12 0.40 -16.85
C GLY A 297 -20.18 -0.32 -15.99
N GLU A 298 -19.93 -1.58 -15.64
CA GLU A 298 -20.73 -2.32 -14.64
C GLU A 298 -20.07 -2.23 -13.27
N VAL A 299 -20.87 -2.38 -12.21
CA VAL A 299 -20.39 -2.31 -10.82
C VAL A 299 -20.88 -3.52 -10.00
N ALA A 300 -20.11 -3.86 -8.97
CA ALA A 300 -20.49 -4.85 -7.98
C ALA A 300 -21.31 -4.17 -6.86
N THR A 301 -22.63 -4.22 -6.96
CA THR A 301 -23.52 -3.68 -5.94
C THR A 301 -23.52 -4.55 -4.69
N VAL A 302 -23.46 -3.94 -3.51
CA VAL A 302 -23.48 -4.66 -2.22
C VAL A 302 -24.89 -5.19 -1.96
N SER A 303 -25.15 -6.39 -2.46
CA SER A 303 -26.46 -7.09 -2.35
C SER A 303 -26.24 -8.59 -2.30
N THR A 304 -27.08 -9.29 -1.54
CA THR A 304 -27.09 -10.75 -1.48
C THR A 304 -27.79 -11.41 -2.66
N GLU A 305 -28.52 -10.65 -3.47
CA GLU A 305 -29.27 -11.13 -4.65
C GLU A 305 -28.40 -11.11 -5.93
N GLU A 306 -27.31 -10.37 -5.90
CA GLU A 306 -26.35 -10.29 -6.99
C GLU A 306 -25.45 -11.55 -7.08
N PRO A 307 -24.83 -11.82 -8.24
CA PRO A 307 -23.82 -12.86 -8.36
C PRO A 307 -22.68 -12.69 -7.37
N PHE A 308 -22.11 -13.80 -6.89
CA PHE A 308 -20.97 -13.76 -5.98
C PHE A 308 -19.74 -13.11 -6.62
N ARG A 309 -19.17 -12.12 -5.95
CA ARG A 309 -17.92 -11.44 -6.31
C ARG A 309 -17.13 -11.10 -5.04
N ALA A 310 -15.87 -11.46 -5.03
CA ALA A 310 -14.98 -11.21 -3.90
C ALA A 310 -13.56 -10.93 -4.37
N LEU A 311 -12.81 -10.19 -3.56
CA LEU A 311 -11.39 -9.91 -3.75
C LEU A 311 -10.56 -10.65 -2.71
N ALA A 312 -9.58 -11.42 -3.16
CA ALA A 312 -8.57 -12.01 -2.29
C ALA A 312 -7.50 -10.95 -2.01
N PHE A 313 -7.55 -10.31 -0.84
CA PHE A 313 -6.69 -9.18 -0.54
C PHE A 313 -5.47 -9.53 0.31
N LYS A 314 -5.46 -10.70 0.96
CA LYS A 314 -4.34 -11.18 1.77
C LYS A 314 -4.29 -12.70 1.78
N ILE A 315 -3.07 -13.25 1.71
CA ILE A 315 -2.80 -14.67 1.91
C ILE A 315 -1.82 -14.79 3.08
N MET A 316 -2.04 -15.79 3.92
CA MET A 316 -1.13 -16.18 5.00
C MET A 316 -0.95 -17.69 4.96
N ASP A 317 0.27 -18.13 5.17
CA ASP A 317 0.54 -19.54 5.44
C ASP A 317 0.73 -19.75 6.95
N ASP A 318 -0.06 -20.61 7.53
CA ASP A 318 0.09 -20.96 8.93
C ASP A 318 0.21 -22.47 9.13
N ARG A 319 0.37 -22.90 10.39
CA ARG A 319 0.50 -24.32 10.76
C ARG A 319 -0.70 -25.18 10.36
N PHE A 320 -1.82 -24.59 9.97
CA PHE A 320 -3.04 -25.30 9.55
C PHE A 320 -3.29 -25.21 8.04
N GLY A 321 -2.39 -24.59 7.28
CA GLY A 321 -2.44 -24.40 5.84
C GLY A 321 -2.66 -22.95 5.42
N ALA A 322 -2.71 -22.73 4.11
CA ALA A 322 -2.92 -21.40 3.55
C ALA A 322 -4.31 -20.86 3.91
N LEU A 323 -4.33 -19.63 4.42
CA LEU A 323 -5.51 -18.82 4.68
C LEU A 323 -5.59 -17.72 3.61
N THR A 324 -6.66 -17.70 2.84
CA THR A 324 -6.95 -16.64 1.86
C THR A 324 -8.02 -15.72 2.43
N PHE A 325 -7.65 -14.51 2.81
CA PHE A 325 -8.59 -13.49 3.26
C PHE A 325 -9.29 -12.87 2.06
N ILE A 326 -10.61 -12.87 2.09
CA ILE A 326 -11.45 -12.31 1.04
C ILE A 326 -12.41 -11.26 1.60
N ARG A 327 -12.67 -10.21 0.80
CA ARG A 327 -13.80 -9.32 0.97
C ARG A 327 -14.86 -9.68 -0.05
N ILE A 328 -16.09 -9.93 0.40
CA ILE A 328 -17.23 -10.16 -0.49
C ILE A 328 -17.88 -8.82 -0.81
N TYR A 329 -17.91 -8.46 -2.11
CA TYR A 329 -18.56 -7.24 -2.59
C TYR A 329 -20.00 -7.46 -3.00
N SER A 330 -20.35 -8.65 -3.54
CA SER A 330 -21.73 -8.99 -3.89
C SER A 330 -22.00 -10.48 -3.71
N GLY A 331 -23.28 -10.83 -3.57
CA GLY A 331 -23.75 -12.19 -3.50
C GLY A 331 -23.55 -12.87 -2.14
N VAL A 332 -23.66 -14.19 -2.16
CA VAL A 332 -23.52 -15.08 -0.99
C VAL A 332 -22.56 -16.20 -1.35
N LEU A 333 -21.70 -16.56 -0.41
CA LEU A 333 -20.77 -17.69 -0.51
C LEU A 333 -21.12 -18.74 0.55
N ASN A 334 -21.32 -19.99 0.13
CA ASN A 334 -21.60 -21.09 1.04
C ASN A 334 -20.44 -22.10 1.02
N LYS A 335 -20.28 -22.81 2.13
CA LYS A 335 -19.37 -23.96 2.19
C LYS A 335 -19.76 -25.01 1.15
N GLY A 336 -18.80 -25.37 0.30
CA GLY A 336 -18.99 -26.33 -0.78
C GLY A 336 -19.25 -25.72 -2.15
N ASP A 337 -19.49 -24.40 -2.23
CA ASP A 337 -19.66 -23.69 -3.49
C ASP A 337 -18.37 -23.79 -4.35
N THR A 338 -18.54 -23.63 -5.65
CA THR A 338 -17.42 -23.55 -6.60
C THR A 338 -17.32 -22.11 -7.10
N VAL A 339 -16.16 -21.52 -6.99
CA VAL A 339 -15.85 -20.16 -7.46
C VAL A 339 -14.85 -20.19 -8.60
N LEU A 340 -14.91 -19.23 -9.48
CA LEU A 340 -13.94 -18.98 -10.54
C LEU A 340 -12.90 -17.95 -10.04
N ASN A 341 -11.63 -18.25 -10.22
CA ASN A 341 -10.57 -17.27 -10.13
C ASN A 341 -10.36 -16.68 -11.52
N SER A 342 -10.78 -15.43 -11.73
CA SER A 342 -10.74 -14.77 -13.05
C SER A 342 -9.29 -14.66 -13.58
N ALA A 343 -8.32 -14.32 -12.75
CA ALA A 343 -6.92 -14.15 -13.17
C ALA A 343 -6.26 -15.44 -13.70
N THR A 344 -6.75 -16.62 -13.29
CA THR A 344 -6.17 -17.92 -13.71
C THR A 344 -7.09 -18.75 -14.60
N GLY A 345 -8.35 -18.35 -14.75
CA GLY A 345 -9.40 -19.12 -15.42
C GLY A 345 -9.74 -20.46 -14.74
N LYS A 346 -9.25 -20.70 -13.51
CA LYS A 346 -9.46 -21.96 -12.78
C LYS A 346 -10.57 -21.84 -11.76
N THR A 347 -11.35 -22.92 -11.62
CA THR A 347 -12.35 -23.02 -10.57
C THR A 347 -11.77 -23.71 -9.33
N GLU A 348 -12.20 -23.22 -8.16
CA GLU A 348 -11.88 -23.82 -6.87
C GLU A 348 -13.14 -24.08 -6.04
N ARG A 349 -13.12 -25.15 -5.27
CA ARG A 349 -14.20 -25.47 -4.35
C ARG A 349 -13.92 -24.90 -2.97
N ILE A 350 -14.87 -24.17 -2.43
CA ILE A 350 -14.79 -23.58 -1.09
C ILE A 350 -14.90 -24.69 -0.04
N GLY A 351 -13.82 -24.90 0.69
CA GLY A 351 -13.74 -25.88 1.78
C GLY A 351 -14.27 -25.32 3.09
N ARG A 352 -13.38 -24.89 3.97
CA ARG A 352 -13.71 -24.25 5.23
C ARG A 352 -13.60 -22.74 5.12
N MET A 353 -14.58 -22.04 5.63
CA MET A 353 -14.57 -20.59 5.82
C MET A 353 -14.47 -20.30 7.31
N VAL A 354 -13.64 -19.35 7.70
CA VAL A 354 -13.43 -18.97 9.09
C VAL A 354 -13.48 -17.45 9.26
N GLU A 355 -14.14 -17.03 10.30
CA GLU A 355 -14.05 -15.67 10.82
C GLU A 355 -12.96 -15.61 11.87
N MET A 356 -12.15 -14.57 11.81
CA MET A 356 -11.04 -14.38 12.73
C MET A 356 -11.46 -13.49 13.90
N HIS A 357 -11.18 -13.94 15.11
CA HIS A 357 -11.41 -13.21 16.34
C HIS A 357 -10.10 -13.19 17.14
N ALA A 358 -9.21 -12.24 16.82
CA ALA A 358 -7.84 -12.26 17.31
C ALA A 358 -7.14 -13.59 16.95
N ASP A 359 -6.84 -14.46 17.92
CA ASP A 359 -6.23 -15.78 17.74
C ASP A 359 -7.26 -16.93 17.60
N GLU A 360 -8.53 -16.68 17.85
CA GLU A 360 -9.62 -17.66 17.72
C GLU A 360 -10.21 -17.67 16.31
N ARG A 361 -10.68 -18.85 15.87
CA ARG A 361 -11.31 -19.09 14.56
C ARG A 361 -12.69 -19.68 14.72
N THR A 362 -13.69 -18.96 14.21
CA THR A 362 -15.06 -19.46 14.16
C THR A 362 -15.38 -19.94 12.75
N GLU A 363 -15.79 -21.21 12.61
CA GLU A 363 -16.15 -21.75 11.30
C GLU A 363 -17.51 -21.22 10.84
N LEU A 364 -17.56 -20.71 9.61
CA LEU A 364 -18.75 -20.20 8.95
C LEU A 364 -19.31 -21.22 7.96
N GLN A 365 -20.64 -21.34 7.89
CA GLN A 365 -21.32 -22.15 6.87
C GLN A 365 -21.69 -21.30 5.64
N SER A 366 -21.93 -20.02 5.84
CA SER A 366 -22.28 -19.06 4.80
C SER A 366 -21.71 -17.69 5.14
N ALA A 367 -21.37 -16.91 4.11
CA ALA A 367 -20.94 -15.51 4.20
C ALA A 367 -21.62 -14.71 3.08
N GLN A 368 -21.77 -13.40 3.26
CA GLN A 368 -22.54 -12.55 2.36
C GLN A 368 -21.79 -11.27 1.98
N ALA A 369 -22.32 -10.53 1.02
CA ALA A 369 -21.82 -9.20 0.66
C ALA A 369 -21.54 -8.34 1.90
N GLY A 370 -20.39 -7.64 1.92
CA GLY A 370 -19.92 -6.86 3.06
C GLY A 370 -19.06 -7.63 4.06
N ASP A 371 -19.02 -8.96 4.02
CA ASP A 371 -18.21 -9.77 4.94
C ASP A 371 -16.71 -9.75 4.53
N ILE A 372 -15.87 -9.77 5.57
CA ILE A 372 -14.45 -10.09 5.49
C ILE A 372 -14.20 -11.38 6.25
N LEU A 373 -13.61 -12.37 5.60
CA LEU A 373 -13.37 -13.70 6.18
C LEU A 373 -12.15 -14.38 5.55
N ALA A 374 -11.70 -15.49 6.11
CA ALA A 374 -10.65 -16.31 5.54
C ALA A 374 -11.19 -17.65 5.02
N VAL A 375 -10.73 -18.04 3.82
CA VAL A 375 -10.98 -19.36 3.22
C VAL A 375 -9.75 -20.21 3.39
N VAL A 376 -9.90 -21.41 3.93
CA VAL A 376 -8.79 -22.33 4.22
C VAL A 376 -8.47 -23.22 3.03
N GLY A 377 -7.21 -23.27 2.62
CA GLY A 377 -6.67 -24.28 1.71
C GLY A 377 -6.90 -24.02 0.22
N MET A 378 -7.12 -22.78 -0.19
CA MET A 378 -7.10 -22.39 -1.62
C MET A 378 -5.69 -22.54 -2.19
N LYS A 379 -5.57 -23.05 -3.43
CA LYS A 379 -4.27 -23.44 -4.01
C LYS A 379 -3.79 -22.54 -5.13
N ASN A 380 -4.72 -22.00 -5.93
CA ASN A 380 -4.38 -21.24 -7.15
C ASN A 380 -4.80 -19.76 -7.01
N VAL A 381 -4.78 -19.23 -5.81
CA VAL A 381 -5.15 -17.85 -5.52
C VAL A 381 -3.91 -17.08 -5.06
N GLN A 382 -3.77 -15.86 -5.54
CA GLN A 382 -2.77 -14.90 -5.09
C GLN A 382 -3.46 -13.63 -4.59
N THR A 383 -2.74 -12.84 -3.83
CA THR A 383 -3.22 -11.53 -3.39
C THR A 383 -3.53 -10.66 -4.62
N GLY A 384 -4.72 -10.04 -4.62
CA GLY A 384 -5.22 -9.23 -5.73
C GLY A 384 -6.14 -9.98 -6.71
N HIS A 385 -6.26 -11.32 -6.60
CA HIS A 385 -7.12 -12.09 -7.48
C HIS A 385 -8.61 -11.89 -7.15
N THR A 386 -9.44 -11.79 -8.19
CA THR A 386 -10.91 -11.80 -8.09
C THR A 386 -11.43 -13.23 -8.06
N LEU A 387 -12.38 -13.49 -7.16
CA LEU A 387 -13.14 -14.72 -7.07
C LEU A 387 -14.59 -14.40 -7.40
N CYS A 388 -15.18 -15.08 -8.37
CA CYS A 388 -16.54 -14.80 -8.82
C CYS A 388 -17.35 -16.07 -9.09
N ASP A 389 -18.67 -15.90 -9.33
CA ASP A 389 -19.54 -16.97 -9.80
C ASP A 389 -19.08 -17.44 -11.19
N PRO A 390 -18.81 -18.73 -11.41
CA PRO A 390 -18.42 -19.26 -12.72
C PRO A 390 -19.42 -18.98 -13.85
N LYS A 391 -20.68 -18.69 -13.53
CA LYS A 391 -21.72 -18.35 -14.51
C LYS A 391 -21.70 -16.87 -14.90
N ASN A 392 -21.09 -16.04 -14.09
CA ASN A 392 -20.98 -14.59 -14.27
C ASN A 392 -19.51 -14.17 -14.10
N PRO A 393 -18.60 -14.56 -14.99
CA PRO A 393 -17.19 -14.21 -14.92
C PRO A 393 -17.01 -12.70 -14.94
N CYS A 394 -16.14 -12.20 -14.07
CA CYS A 394 -15.79 -10.78 -14.03
C CYS A 394 -14.47 -10.59 -13.30
N THR A 395 -13.86 -9.44 -13.48
CA THR A 395 -12.71 -8.99 -12.70
C THR A 395 -13.07 -7.69 -11.99
N LEU A 396 -12.79 -7.61 -10.70
CA LEU A 396 -12.85 -6.36 -9.93
C LEU A 396 -11.63 -5.50 -10.30
N GLU A 397 -11.70 -4.19 -10.04
CA GLU A 397 -10.59 -3.29 -10.27
C GLU A 397 -9.28 -3.88 -9.72
N PRO A 398 -8.25 -4.07 -10.57
CA PRO A 398 -7.01 -4.72 -10.15
C PRO A 398 -6.24 -3.88 -9.14
N MET A 399 -5.61 -4.53 -8.18
CA MET A 399 -4.64 -3.87 -7.31
C MET A 399 -3.35 -3.62 -8.08
N ILE A 400 -2.92 -2.37 -8.15
CA ILE A 400 -1.64 -1.99 -8.75
C ILE A 400 -0.57 -2.05 -7.67
N PHE A 401 0.44 -2.90 -7.85
CA PHE A 401 1.57 -3.00 -6.95
C PHE A 401 2.79 -2.31 -7.55
N PRO A 402 3.53 -1.51 -6.75
CA PRO A 402 4.77 -0.90 -7.22
C PRO A 402 5.83 -1.95 -7.52
N GLU A 403 6.65 -1.69 -8.52
CA GLU A 403 7.78 -2.57 -8.83
C GLU A 403 8.87 -2.51 -7.75
N PRO A 404 9.49 -3.65 -7.42
CA PRO A 404 10.58 -3.68 -6.45
C PRO A 404 11.81 -2.94 -6.97
N VAL A 405 12.49 -2.22 -6.08
CA VAL A 405 13.63 -1.35 -6.41
C VAL A 405 14.98 -1.85 -5.90
N ILE A 406 14.97 -2.87 -5.05
CA ILE A 406 16.17 -3.49 -4.47
C ILE A 406 16.14 -5.00 -4.69
N SER A 407 17.32 -5.60 -4.83
CA SER A 407 17.45 -7.04 -4.95
C SER A 407 18.64 -7.58 -4.16
N ILE A 408 18.53 -8.84 -3.73
CA ILE A 408 19.62 -9.60 -3.13
C ILE A 408 19.72 -10.98 -3.79
N ALA A 409 20.93 -11.47 -3.97
CA ALA A 409 21.17 -12.84 -4.38
C ALA A 409 21.15 -13.77 -3.16
N VAL A 410 20.47 -14.89 -3.25
CA VAL A 410 20.48 -15.92 -2.21
C VAL A 410 20.89 -17.26 -2.79
N LYS A 411 21.66 -18.02 -1.99
CA LYS A 411 22.17 -19.33 -2.39
C LYS A 411 21.88 -20.34 -1.28
N PRO A 412 21.17 -21.42 -1.57
CA PRO A 412 20.97 -22.49 -0.59
C PRO A 412 22.29 -23.20 -0.32
N LYS A 413 22.54 -23.57 0.94
CA LYS A 413 23.79 -24.25 1.34
C LYS A 413 23.92 -25.67 0.80
N ASP A 414 22.80 -26.35 0.58
CA ASP A 414 22.78 -27.72 0.06
C ASP A 414 21.53 -27.98 -0.82
N LYS A 415 21.48 -29.18 -1.43
CA LYS A 415 20.35 -29.56 -2.31
C LYS A 415 19.01 -29.67 -1.59
N GLY A 416 18.99 -30.09 -0.32
CA GLY A 416 17.77 -30.20 0.48
C GLY A 416 17.21 -28.81 0.84
N ALA A 417 18.12 -27.87 1.12
CA ALA A 417 17.76 -26.47 1.32
C ALA A 417 17.19 -25.83 0.05
N ASN A 418 17.65 -26.21 -1.14
CA ASN A 418 17.14 -25.71 -2.42
C ASN A 418 15.66 -26.08 -2.65
N GLU A 419 15.27 -27.32 -2.41
CA GLU A 419 13.88 -27.76 -2.56
C GLU A 419 12.95 -27.06 -1.56
N LYS A 420 13.36 -26.97 -0.28
CA LYS A 420 12.64 -26.23 0.75
C LYS A 420 12.52 -24.75 0.39
N MET A 421 13.60 -24.13 -0.11
CA MET A 421 13.64 -22.72 -0.52
C MET A 421 12.64 -22.47 -1.64
N SER A 422 12.60 -23.30 -2.68
CA SER A 422 11.66 -23.12 -3.81
C SER A 422 10.20 -23.18 -3.37
N ILE A 423 9.85 -24.09 -2.46
CA ILE A 423 8.49 -24.21 -1.90
C ILE A 423 8.17 -22.98 -1.05
N ALA A 424 9.07 -22.57 -0.16
CA ALA A 424 8.87 -21.42 0.72
C ALA A 424 8.75 -20.11 -0.06
N ILE A 425 9.61 -19.92 -1.06
CA ILE A 425 9.55 -18.75 -1.97
C ILE A 425 8.22 -18.69 -2.70
N GLY A 426 7.73 -19.80 -3.23
CA GLY A 426 6.42 -19.85 -3.90
C GLY A 426 5.27 -19.38 -3.00
N LYS A 427 5.33 -19.69 -1.70
CA LYS A 427 4.35 -19.20 -0.71
C LYS A 427 4.51 -17.71 -0.44
N LEU A 428 5.74 -17.23 -0.25
CA LEU A 428 6.01 -15.80 0.00
C LEU A 428 5.61 -14.90 -1.18
N VAL A 429 5.80 -15.37 -2.41
CA VAL A 429 5.35 -14.65 -3.62
C VAL A 429 3.82 -14.63 -3.73
N ALA A 430 3.15 -15.74 -3.38
CA ALA A 430 1.68 -15.77 -3.35
C ALA A 430 1.08 -14.82 -2.30
N GLU A 431 1.79 -14.67 -1.17
CA GLU A 431 1.42 -13.80 -0.07
C GLU A 431 1.62 -12.32 -0.39
N ASP A 432 2.72 -11.99 -1.08
CA ASP A 432 3.19 -10.62 -1.27
C ASP A 432 3.60 -10.36 -2.73
N PRO A 433 2.74 -9.75 -3.54
CA PRO A 433 3.03 -9.46 -4.94
C PRO A 433 4.18 -8.48 -5.18
N SER A 434 4.56 -7.67 -4.16
CA SER A 434 5.73 -6.80 -4.25
C SER A 434 7.05 -7.52 -4.01
N PHE A 435 6.99 -8.76 -3.54
CA PHE A 435 8.13 -9.66 -3.42
C PHE A 435 8.24 -10.52 -4.67
N GLN A 436 9.22 -10.21 -5.51
CA GLN A 436 9.46 -10.92 -6.76
C GLN A 436 10.72 -11.77 -6.68
N VAL A 437 10.73 -12.85 -7.45
CA VAL A 437 11.84 -13.80 -7.46
C VAL A 437 12.20 -14.16 -8.90
N GLU A 438 13.47 -14.10 -9.18
CA GLU A 438 14.04 -14.46 -10.48
C GLU A 438 15.22 -15.41 -10.29
N THR A 439 15.40 -16.32 -11.21
CA THR A 439 16.61 -17.16 -11.23
C THR A 439 17.53 -16.60 -12.31
N ASP A 440 18.73 -16.23 -11.93
CA ASP A 440 19.78 -15.85 -12.86
C ASP A 440 20.19 -17.12 -13.64
N GLU A 441 19.87 -17.17 -14.92
CA GLU A 441 20.10 -18.34 -15.77
C GLU A 441 21.59 -18.69 -15.91
N ASP A 442 22.47 -17.68 -15.80
CA ASP A 442 23.90 -17.85 -16.00
C ASP A 442 24.60 -18.33 -14.72
N SER A 443 24.29 -17.74 -13.57
CA SER A 443 24.90 -18.14 -12.28
C SER A 443 24.13 -19.24 -11.54
N GLY A 444 22.85 -19.44 -11.88
CA GLY A 444 21.94 -20.31 -11.16
C GLY A 444 21.56 -19.81 -9.77
N GLU A 445 21.89 -18.56 -9.44
CA GLU A 445 21.52 -17.92 -8.18
C GLU A 445 20.07 -17.46 -8.21
N THR A 446 19.41 -17.52 -7.05
CA THR A 446 18.06 -16.97 -6.88
C THR A 446 18.16 -15.52 -6.44
N ILE A 447 17.55 -14.62 -7.20
CA ILE A 447 17.50 -13.19 -6.92
C ILE A 447 16.15 -12.87 -6.29
N LEU A 448 16.16 -12.37 -5.06
CA LEU A 448 14.99 -11.87 -4.36
C LEU A 448 14.91 -10.36 -4.57
N LYS A 449 13.75 -9.87 -5.00
CA LYS A 449 13.49 -8.45 -5.25
C LYS A 449 12.42 -7.94 -4.28
N GLY A 450 12.57 -6.72 -3.75
CA GLY A 450 11.66 -6.14 -2.77
C GLY A 450 11.66 -4.62 -2.74
N MET A 451 10.85 -4.06 -1.86
CA MET A 451 10.62 -2.60 -1.75
C MET A 451 11.70 -1.87 -0.96
N GLY A 452 12.41 -2.56 -0.07
CA GLY A 452 13.45 -1.98 0.77
C GLY A 452 14.31 -3.03 1.47
N GLU A 453 15.37 -2.57 2.15
CA GLU A 453 16.28 -3.46 2.89
C GLU A 453 15.55 -4.27 3.96
N LEU A 454 14.72 -3.60 4.77
CA LEU A 454 13.96 -4.23 5.84
C LEU A 454 12.98 -5.27 5.29
N HIS A 455 12.33 -5.00 4.15
CA HIS A 455 11.43 -5.94 3.50
C HIS A 455 12.17 -7.24 3.14
N LEU A 456 13.32 -7.15 2.46
CA LEU A 456 14.13 -8.31 2.09
C LEU A 456 14.72 -9.04 3.31
N ASP A 457 15.19 -8.31 4.32
CA ASP A 457 15.69 -8.88 5.56
C ASP A 457 14.65 -9.75 6.26
N ILE A 458 13.40 -9.27 6.33
CA ILE A 458 12.30 -10.01 6.93
C ILE A 458 11.94 -11.24 6.11
N LYS A 459 11.87 -11.15 4.77
CA LYS A 459 11.62 -12.33 3.92
C LYS A 459 12.73 -13.37 4.07
N VAL A 460 13.98 -12.96 4.15
CA VAL A 460 15.13 -13.85 4.43
C VAL A 460 15.02 -14.48 5.82
N ASP A 461 14.63 -13.72 6.82
CA ASP A 461 14.46 -14.22 8.19
C ASP A 461 13.32 -15.25 8.28
N ILE A 462 12.21 -14.99 7.61
CA ILE A 462 11.09 -15.96 7.48
C ILE A 462 11.56 -17.24 6.79
N LEU A 463 12.34 -17.16 5.69
CA LEU A 463 12.92 -18.34 5.04
C LEU A 463 13.77 -19.15 6.00
N LYS A 464 14.58 -18.51 6.84
CA LYS A 464 15.47 -19.17 7.80
C LYS A 464 14.71 -19.75 8.99
N ARG A 465 13.91 -18.96 9.69
CA ARG A 465 13.28 -19.35 10.96
C ARG A 465 12.00 -20.17 10.75
N THR A 466 11.10 -19.68 9.90
CA THR A 466 9.78 -20.30 9.72
C THR A 466 9.87 -21.54 8.82
N TYR A 467 10.62 -21.45 7.72
CA TYR A 467 10.75 -22.55 6.76
C TYR A 467 12.00 -23.40 6.96
N GLY A 468 12.91 -23.05 7.86
CA GLY A 468 14.12 -23.80 8.16
C GLY A 468 15.05 -23.92 6.95
N VAL A 469 15.16 -22.89 6.11
CA VAL A 469 16.01 -22.86 4.92
C VAL A 469 17.37 -22.29 5.28
N GLU A 470 18.42 -23.10 5.18
CA GLU A 470 19.79 -22.61 5.31
C GLU A 470 20.28 -21.99 4.00
N LEU A 471 20.54 -20.67 4.02
CA LEU A 471 20.96 -19.92 2.83
C LEU A 471 22.06 -18.90 3.16
N GLU A 472 22.88 -18.62 2.15
CA GLU A 472 23.83 -17.53 2.10
C GLU A 472 23.18 -16.32 1.39
N VAL A 473 23.40 -15.12 1.91
CA VAL A 473 22.80 -13.88 1.39
C VAL A 473 23.90 -12.99 0.86
N GLY A 474 23.75 -12.57 -0.40
CA GLY A 474 24.65 -11.61 -1.05
C GLY A 474 24.37 -10.16 -0.61
N GLN A 475 25.17 -9.22 -1.15
CA GLN A 475 24.96 -7.79 -0.88
C GLN A 475 23.76 -7.25 -1.68
N PRO A 476 22.99 -6.28 -1.12
CA PRO A 476 21.92 -5.61 -1.83
C PRO A 476 22.40 -4.95 -3.12
N GLN A 477 21.58 -5.04 -4.16
CA GLN A 477 21.86 -4.44 -5.47
C GLN A 477 20.68 -3.56 -5.91
N VAL A 478 21.02 -2.45 -6.55
CA VAL A 478 20.04 -1.52 -7.11
C VAL A 478 19.50 -2.05 -8.43
N ALA A 479 18.20 -1.99 -8.62
CA ALA A 479 17.56 -2.32 -9.88
C ALA A 479 17.65 -1.12 -10.84
N TYR A 480 18.78 -1.02 -11.53
CA TYR A 480 18.96 -0.03 -12.60
C TYR A 480 18.03 -0.31 -13.79
N ARG A 481 17.83 0.71 -14.63
CA ARG A 481 17.10 0.61 -15.91
C ARG A 481 17.94 1.27 -17.01
N GLU A 482 17.54 1.03 -18.25
CA GLU A 482 18.12 1.71 -19.40
C GLU A 482 17.03 2.51 -20.14
N THR A 483 17.38 3.51 -20.90
CA THR A 483 16.51 4.23 -21.82
C THR A 483 17.29 4.73 -23.03
N ILE A 484 16.62 5.35 -23.97
CA ILE A 484 17.23 5.99 -25.14
C ILE A 484 16.96 7.50 -25.11
N THR A 485 17.83 8.28 -25.74
CA THR A 485 17.73 9.75 -25.73
C THR A 485 17.49 10.36 -27.08
N THR A 486 17.78 9.65 -28.18
CA THR A 486 17.69 10.17 -29.53
C THR A 486 16.88 9.25 -30.44
N PRO A 487 16.01 9.81 -31.29
CA PRO A 487 15.28 9.00 -32.26
C PRO A 487 16.22 8.44 -33.33
N VAL A 488 15.95 7.21 -33.74
CA VAL A 488 16.65 6.51 -34.83
C VAL A 488 15.64 5.99 -35.82
N GLU A 489 15.85 6.28 -37.11
CA GLU A 489 15.14 5.69 -38.20
C GLU A 489 16.07 4.72 -38.94
N ASP A 490 15.64 3.48 -39.12
CA ASP A 490 16.50 2.42 -39.63
C ASP A 490 15.67 1.34 -40.35
N SER A 491 16.37 0.43 -40.98
CA SER A 491 15.78 -0.70 -41.70
C SER A 491 16.50 -1.98 -41.30
N TYR A 492 15.72 -3.03 -41.06
CA TYR A 492 16.29 -4.34 -40.78
C TYR A 492 15.64 -5.43 -41.64
N THR A 493 16.47 -6.30 -42.19
CA THR A 493 16.02 -7.43 -43.00
C THR A 493 16.53 -8.73 -42.39
N HIS A 494 15.61 -9.55 -41.91
CA HIS A 494 15.90 -10.94 -41.58
C HIS A 494 15.75 -11.80 -42.82
N LYS A 495 16.84 -12.43 -43.27
CA LYS A 495 16.83 -13.38 -44.40
C LYS A 495 17.67 -14.60 -44.01
N LYS A 496 17.06 -15.78 -44.03
CA LYS A 496 17.73 -17.05 -43.81
C LYS A 496 17.27 -18.08 -44.86
N GLN A 497 18.19 -18.66 -45.56
CA GLN A 497 17.95 -19.77 -46.48
C GLN A 497 18.72 -20.99 -46.01
N SER A 498 18.00 -22.06 -45.69
CA SER A 498 18.61 -23.33 -45.29
C SER A 498 17.74 -24.45 -45.94
N GLY A 499 18.11 -24.94 -47.11
CA GLY A 499 17.65 -26.19 -47.75
C GLY A 499 16.16 -26.56 -47.69
N GLY A 500 15.25 -25.59 -47.66
CA GLY A 500 13.80 -25.73 -47.56
C GLY A 500 13.11 -24.38 -47.67
N SER A 501 11.91 -24.19 -47.10
CA SER A 501 11.26 -22.87 -47.03
C SER A 501 12.15 -21.89 -46.29
N GLY A 502 12.50 -20.75 -46.91
CA GLY A 502 13.32 -19.70 -46.28
C GLY A 502 12.59 -18.94 -45.17
N GLN A 503 13.30 -18.01 -44.54
CA GLN A 503 12.70 -17.04 -43.63
C GLN A 503 13.01 -15.63 -44.18
N PHE A 504 11.98 -14.81 -44.32
CA PHE A 504 12.14 -13.43 -44.79
C PHE A 504 11.20 -12.51 -44.03
N GLY A 505 11.75 -11.39 -43.53
CA GLY A 505 10.98 -10.30 -42.95
C GLY A 505 11.82 -9.02 -43.03
N LYS A 506 11.31 -7.98 -43.69
CA LYS A 506 11.92 -6.65 -43.71
C LYS A 506 10.99 -5.67 -43.02
N ILE A 507 11.55 -4.87 -42.11
CA ILE A 507 10.86 -3.81 -41.43
C ILE A 507 11.65 -2.51 -41.53
N ASP A 508 10.94 -1.44 -41.87
CA ASP A 508 11.46 -0.06 -41.88
C ASP A 508 10.72 0.67 -40.77
N TYR A 509 11.48 1.16 -39.81
CA TYR A 509 10.94 1.57 -38.51
C TYR A 509 11.65 2.79 -37.94
N ARG A 510 10.95 3.47 -37.05
CA ARG A 510 11.53 4.54 -36.21
C ARG A 510 11.41 4.15 -34.73
N ILE A 511 12.52 4.18 -34.02
CA ILE A 511 12.58 4.05 -32.57
C ILE A 511 12.84 5.45 -31.99
N LYS A 512 12.06 5.88 -31.01
CA LYS A 512 12.23 7.17 -30.32
C LYS A 512 11.99 7.02 -28.82
N PRO A 513 12.60 7.94 -28.01
CA PRO A 513 12.28 7.99 -26.59
C PRO A 513 10.80 8.29 -26.40
N GLY A 514 10.15 7.57 -25.48
CA GLY A 514 8.79 7.82 -25.01
C GLY A 514 8.75 8.88 -23.92
N GLU A 515 7.56 9.24 -23.48
CA GLU A 515 7.36 10.04 -22.28
C GLU A 515 7.74 9.23 -21.04
N GLN A 516 8.16 9.91 -19.99
CA GLN A 516 8.53 9.25 -18.72
C GLN A 516 7.35 8.43 -18.19
N ASN A 517 7.61 7.17 -17.84
CA ASN A 517 6.64 6.17 -17.39
C ASN A 517 5.60 5.77 -18.45
N SER A 518 5.84 6.02 -19.73
CA SER A 518 4.95 5.58 -20.81
C SER A 518 5.15 4.10 -21.20
N GLY A 519 6.22 3.48 -20.71
CA GLY A 519 6.56 2.10 -21.02
C GLY A 519 6.89 1.86 -22.49
N PHE A 520 6.44 0.74 -23.02
CA PHE A 520 6.62 0.38 -24.43
C PHE A 520 5.36 0.70 -25.24
N LYS A 521 5.54 1.45 -26.33
CA LYS A 521 4.44 1.77 -27.25
C LYS A 521 4.80 1.39 -28.66
N PHE A 522 3.89 0.66 -29.33
CA PHE A 522 4.02 0.29 -30.72
C PHE A 522 2.92 0.93 -31.55
N THR A 523 3.32 1.51 -32.69
CA THR A 523 2.37 2.09 -33.65
C THR A 523 2.75 1.66 -35.07
N SER A 524 1.79 1.59 -35.99
CA SER A 524 2.06 1.30 -37.38
C SER A 524 1.34 2.30 -38.31
N THR A 525 2.13 2.89 -39.21
CA THR A 525 1.68 3.80 -40.25
C THR A 525 1.89 3.22 -41.65
N VAL A 526 2.11 1.91 -41.76
CA VAL A 526 2.34 1.20 -43.05
C VAL A 526 1.18 1.41 -44.00
N VAL A 527 1.51 1.89 -45.20
CA VAL A 527 0.56 2.11 -46.31
C VAL A 527 0.87 1.15 -47.46
N GLY A 528 -0.16 0.67 -48.16
CA GLY A 528 0.01 -0.13 -49.39
C GLY A 528 0.20 -1.64 -49.19
N GLY A 529 0.17 -2.14 -47.97
CA GLY A 529 0.21 -3.59 -47.67
C GLY A 529 1.58 -4.23 -47.83
N ASN A 530 2.66 -3.45 -47.82
CA ASN A 530 4.07 -3.92 -47.90
C ASN A 530 4.43 -4.85 -46.74
N VAL A 531 3.80 -4.67 -45.60
CA VAL A 531 3.80 -5.61 -44.47
C VAL A 531 2.34 -5.95 -44.15
N PRO A 532 1.90 -7.21 -44.31
CA PRO A 532 0.54 -7.62 -43.95
C PRO A 532 0.25 -7.40 -42.48
N LYS A 533 -0.96 -6.91 -42.15
CA LYS A 533 -1.37 -6.59 -40.78
C LYS A 533 -1.28 -7.77 -39.81
N GLU A 534 -1.43 -8.98 -40.30
CA GLU A 534 -1.31 -10.22 -39.53
C GLU A 534 0.07 -10.41 -38.86
N PHE A 535 1.12 -9.71 -39.36
CA PHE A 535 2.47 -9.76 -38.79
C PHE A 535 2.77 -8.66 -37.77
N PHE A 536 1.90 -7.64 -37.62
CA PHE A 536 2.10 -6.55 -36.68
C PHE A 536 2.22 -7.04 -35.24
N PRO A 537 1.37 -7.96 -34.74
CA PRO A 537 1.52 -8.49 -33.39
C PRO A 537 2.85 -9.21 -33.14
N ALA A 538 3.38 -9.89 -34.18
CA ALA A 538 4.67 -10.56 -34.09
C ALA A 538 5.84 -9.58 -34.03
N ILE A 539 5.75 -8.47 -34.80
CA ILE A 539 6.74 -7.39 -34.77
C ILE A 539 6.74 -6.70 -33.41
N GLU A 540 5.56 -6.33 -32.92
CA GLU A 540 5.39 -5.73 -31.61
C GLU A 540 5.95 -6.63 -30.49
N LYS A 541 5.57 -7.90 -30.49
CA LYS A 541 6.11 -8.90 -29.56
C LYS A 541 7.63 -9.01 -29.64
N GLY A 542 8.20 -8.96 -30.86
CA GLY A 542 9.63 -8.99 -31.07
C GLY A 542 10.36 -7.82 -30.43
N PHE A 543 9.87 -6.59 -30.61
CA PHE A 543 10.41 -5.41 -29.96
C PHE A 543 10.22 -5.47 -28.44
N LYS A 544 9.00 -5.76 -27.98
CA LYS A 544 8.66 -5.82 -26.56
C LYS A 544 9.54 -6.83 -25.80
N SER A 545 9.77 -8.00 -26.36
CA SER A 545 10.64 -9.02 -25.75
C SER A 545 12.10 -8.62 -25.60
N MET A 546 12.55 -7.61 -26.35
CA MET A 546 13.91 -7.08 -26.23
C MET A 546 14.05 -5.96 -25.21
N MET A 547 12.92 -5.44 -24.70
CA MET A 547 12.96 -4.42 -23.65
C MET A 547 13.50 -4.96 -22.32
N ASP A 548 13.40 -6.25 -22.06
CA ASP A 548 13.86 -6.87 -20.82
C ASP A 548 15.38 -6.94 -20.71
N GLU A 549 16.12 -6.80 -21.83
CA GLU A 549 17.58 -6.87 -21.86
C GLU A 549 18.20 -5.65 -22.59
N GLY A 550 18.69 -4.71 -21.83
CA GLY A 550 19.36 -3.51 -22.35
C GLY A 550 20.76 -3.76 -22.92
N VAL A 551 21.27 -2.81 -23.69
CA VAL A 551 22.53 -2.93 -24.44
C VAL A 551 23.75 -2.42 -23.68
N LEU A 552 23.57 -1.59 -22.62
CA LEU A 552 24.67 -1.02 -21.84
C LEU A 552 25.19 -1.99 -20.79
N ALA A 553 24.30 -2.40 -19.91
CA ALA A 553 24.61 -3.23 -18.76
C ALA A 553 23.69 -4.46 -18.65
N GLY A 554 22.68 -4.56 -19.53
CA GLY A 554 21.71 -5.63 -19.57
C GLY A 554 20.50 -5.41 -18.65
N TYR A 555 20.28 -4.17 -18.22
CA TYR A 555 19.08 -3.84 -17.46
C TYR A 555 17.88 -3.59 -18.37
N PRO A 556 16.63 -3.79 -17.90
CA PRO A 556 15.44 -3.53 -18.69
C PRO A 556 15.39 -2.09 -19.23
N VAL A 557 14.93 -1.95 -20.47
CA VAL A 557 14.80 -0.67 -21.16
C VAL A 557 13.42 -0.10 -20.92
N LEU A 558 13.30 1.17 -20.57
CA LEU A 558 12.05 1.88 -20.32
C LEU A 558 11.79 2.95 -21.37
N ASP A 559 10.50 3.28 -21.54
CA ASP A 559 10.03 4.47 -22.25
C ASP A 559 10.52 4.54 -23.71
N VAL A 560 10.15 3.54 -24.50
CA VAL A 560 10.49 3.44 -25.93
C VAL A 560 9.22 3.36 -26.78
N GLU A 561 9.14 4.25 -27.76
CA GLU A 561 8.12 4.19 -28.80
C GLU A 561 8.71 3.67 -30.10
N VAL A 562 8.03 2.70 -30.70
CA VAL A 562 8.39 2.13 -32.00
C VAL A 562 7.27 2.40 -32.99
N GLU A 563 7.62 3.03 -34.11
CA GLU A 563 6.73 3.24 -35.23
C GLU A 563 7.20 2.40 -36.44
N LEU A 564 6.36 1.46 -36.87
CA LEU A 564 6.56 0.73 -38.08
C LEU A 564 5.91 1.53 -39.26
N PHE A 565 6.70 2.03 -40.20
CA PHE A 565 6.19 2.87 -41.28
C PHE A 565 6.25 2.22 -42.69
N ASP A 566 7.15 1.23 -42.89
CA ASP A 566 7.24 0.45 -44.13
C ASP A 566 7.92 -0.91 -43.88
N GLY A 567 8.15 -1.67 -44.93
CA GLY A 567 8.84 -2.94 -44.89
C GLY A 567 8.68 -3.75 -46.16
N GLY A 568 8.84 -5.06 -46.04
CA GLY A 568 8.66 -5.97 -47.16
C GLY A 568 8.42 -7.40 -46.70
N PHE A 569 7.59 -8.12 -47.46
CA PHE A 569 7.32 -9.52 -47.22
C PHE A 569 7.52 -10.36 -48.48
N HIS A 570 7.70 -11.65 -48.30
CA HIS A 570 7.78 -12.63 -49.39
C HIS A 570 6.68 -13.67 -49.20
N ALA A 571 5.89 -13.89 -50.27
CA ALA A 571 4.67 -14.69 -50.18
C ALA A 571 4.87 -16.14 -49.69
N VAL A 572 6.08 -16.69 -49.75
CA VAL A 572 6.37 -18.08 -49.36
C VAL A 572 7.24 -18.13 -48.09
N ASP A 573 8.20 -17.19 -47.94
CA ASP A 573 9.22 -17.23 -46.91
C ASP A 573 8.91 -16.34 -45.72
N SER A 574 7.87 -15.51 -45.76
CA SER A 574 7.45 -14.66 -44.64
C SER A 574 6.54 -15.40 -43.68
N SER A 575 6.81 -15.23 -42.41
CA SER A 575 6.03 -15.81 -41.30
C SER A 575 6.08 -14.89 -40.08
N ALA A 576 5.17 -15.07 -39.12
CA ALA A 576 5.18 -14.36 -37.87
C ALA A 576 6.54 -14.48 -37.12
N ILE A 577 7.14 -15.68 -37.13
CA ILE A 577 8.45 -15.93 -36.53
C ILE A 577 9.56 -15.14 -37.25
N ALA A 578 9.53 -15.04 -38.58
CA ALA A 578 10.51 -14.28 -39.33
C ALA A 578 10.46 -12.78 -39.01
N PHE A 579 9.25 -12.23 -38.85
CA PHE A 579 9.05 -10.83 -38.46
C PHE A 579 9.38 -10.58 -36.97
N GLU A 580 9.08 -11.52 -36.06
CA GLU A 580 9.53 -11.43 -34.64
C GLU A 580 11.07 -11.38 -34.55
N ILE A 581 11.77 -12.24 -35.31
CA ILE A 581 13.24 -12.24 -35.35
C ILE A 581 13.75 -10.95 -36.02
N ALA A 582 13.09 -10.44 -37.06
CA ALA A 582 13.45 -9.16 -37.67
C ALA A 582 13.35 -8.00 -36.65
N ALA A 583 12.29 -7.95 -35.87
CA ALA A 583 12.09 -6.94 -34.82
C ALA A 583 13.17 -7.02 -33.73
N LYS A 584 13.52 -8.23 -33.27
CA LYS A 584 14.62 -8.45 -32.32
C LYS A 584 15.96 -7.98 -32.87
N GLY A 585 16.23 -8.28 -34.16
CA GLY A 585 17.43 -7.81 -34.83
C GLY A 585 17.46 -6.27 -34.99
N ALA A 586 16.32 -5.69 -35.33
CA ALA A 586 16.14 -4.24 -35.45
C ALA A 586 16.44 -3.51 -34.13
N PHE A 587 15.92 -4.00 -33.03
CA PHE A 587 16.17 -3.46 -31.68
C PHE A 587 17.69 -3.46 -31.40
N ARG A 588 18.35 -4.61 -31.55
CA ARG A 588 19.81 -4.74 -31.31
C ARG A 588 20.65 -3.81 -32.19
N GLN A 589 20.20 -3.56 -33.44
CA GLN A 589 20.88 -2.67 -34.37
C GLN A 589 20.73 -1.20 -33.99
N SER A 590 19.54 -0.80 -33.54
CA SER A 590 19.18 0.63 -33.41
C SER A 590 19.39 1.18 -32.01
N ILE A 591 19.18 0.40 -30.94
CA ILE A 591 19.34 0.90 -29.58
C ILE A 591 20.74 1.48 -29.31
N PRO A 592 21.87 0.86 -29.74
CA PRO A 592 23.18 1.46 -29.58
C PRO A 592 23.37 2.83 -30.26
N LYS A 593 22.59 3.09 -31.33
CA LYS A 593 22.62 4.35 -32.08
C LYS A 593 21.69 5.41 -31.48
N ALA A 594 20.72 4.98 -30.67
CA ALA A 594 19.69 5.83 -30.09
C ALA A 594 20.15 6.58 -28.82
N GLY A 595 21.46 6.60 -28.52
CA GLY A 595 22.00 7.25 -27.34
C GLY A 595 21.51 6.57 -26.04
N PRO A 596 21.81 5.28 -25.84
CA PRO A 596 21.37 4.57 -24.65
C PRO A 596 21.95 5.17 -23.39
N GLN A 597 21.14 5.28 -22.33
CA GLN A 597 21.48 5.87 -21.06
C GLN A 597 21.04 4.99 -19.90
N LEU A 598 21.85 4.92 -18.85
CA LEU A 598 21.53 4.22 -17.62
C LEU A 598 20.65 5.11 -16.71
N LEU A 599 19.62 4.52 -16.13
CA LEU A 599 18.73 5.14 -15.17
C LEU A 599 18.92 4.51 -13.79
N GLU A 600 18.90 5.35 -12.75
CA GLU A 600 18.91 4.92 -11.36
C GLU A 600 17.61 5.27 -10.65
N PRO A 601 17.12 4.44 -9.70
CA PRO A 601 15.94 4.74 -8.92
C PRO A 601 16.24 5.86 -7.94
N ILE A 602 15.40 6.88 -7.94
CA ILE A 602 15.41 8.00 -7.01
C ILE A 602 14.35 7.77 -5.94
N MET A 603 14.78 7.91 -4.70
CA MET A 603 13.92 7.80 -3.53
C MET A 603 13.53 9.18 -3.04
N LYS A 604 12.25 9.38 -2.77
CA LYS A 604 11.76 10.52 -2.00
C LYS A 604 12.05 10.22 -0.53
N VAL A 605 13.01 10.94 0.03
CA VAL A 605 13.50 10.77 1.39
C VAL A 605 12.98 11.89 2.25
N ASP A 606 12.45 11.54 3.42
CA ASP A 606 11.97 12.46 4.42
C ASP A 606 12.71 12.19 5.73
N VAL A 607 13.44 13.17 6.22
CA VAL A 607 14.29 13.05 7.41
C VAL A 607 13.83 14.03 8.48
N PHE A 608 13.54 13.52 9.66
CA PHE A 608 13.39 14.34 10.87
C PHE A 608 14.72 14.44 11.59
N SER A 609 15.15 15.66 11.88
CA SER A 609 16.38 15.96 12.60
C SER A 609 16.14 16.99 13.72
N PRO A 610 16.75 16.82 14.91
CA PRO A 610 16.82 17.91 15.89
C PRO A 610 17.48 19.14 15.27
N GLU A 611 17.09 20.36 15.70
CA GLU A 611 17.63 21.63 15.18
C GLU A 611 19.17 21.67 15.18
N ASP A 612 19.79 21.21 16.24
CA ASP A 612 21.25 21.21 16.40
C ASP A 612 21.99 20.38 15.34
N ASN A 613 21.33 19.39 14.71
CA ASN A 613 21.92 18.45 13.78
C ASN A 613 21.51 18.66 12.31
N VAL A 614 20.64 19.64 12.03
CA VAL A 614 20.10 19.92 10.68
C VAL A 614 21.22 20.13 9.66
N GLY A 615 22.23 20.91 10.01
CA GLY A 615 23.37 21.19 9.12
C GLY A 615 24.14 19.91 8.75
N ASP A 616 24.36 19.01 9.71
CA ASP A 616 25.06 17.75 9.46
C ASP A 616 24.23 16.80 8.59
N VAL A 617 22.91 16.73 8.83
CA VAL A 617 21.99 15.91 8.03
C VAL A 617 21.90 16.42 6.59
N ILE A 618 21.75 17.72 6.38
CA ILE A 618 21.73 18.32 5.04
C ILE A 618 23.08 18.09 4.34
N GLY A 619 24.18 18.28 5.05
CA GLY A 619 25.51 18.03 4.53
C GLY A 619 25.72 16.56 4.12
N ASP A 620 25.15 15.62 4.87
CA ASP A 620 25.22 14.20 4.54
C ASP A 620 24.35 13.84 3.33
N LEU A 621 23.09 14.31 3.29
CA LEU A 621 22.21 14.11 2.14
C LEU A 621 22.81 14.66 0.85
N ASN A 622 23.44 15.85 0.89
CA ASN A 622 24.13 16.43 -0.27
C ASN A 622 25.33 15.56 -0.70
N ARG A 623 26.11 15.02 0.24
CA ARG A 623 27.20 14.06 -0.08
C ARG A 623 26.67 12.79 -0.75
N ARG A 624 25.46 12.38 -0.42
CA ARG A 624 24.74 11.24 -1.03
C ARG A 624 24.02 11.61 -2.32
N ARG A 625 24.41 12.68 -2.96
CA ARG A 625 23.81 13.19 -4.21
C ARG A 625 22.32 13.57 -4.04
N GLY A 626 21.88 13.80 -2.81
CA GLY A 626 20.53 14.20 -2.52
C GLY A 626 20.24 15.62 -2.98
N MET A 627 19.06 15.82 -3.55
CA MET A 627 18.54 17.13 -3.92
C MET A 627 17.48 17.54 -2.89
N ILE A 628 17.82 18.48 -2.00
CA ILE A 628 16.89 18.98 -1.00
C ILE A 628 15.74 19.71 -1.70
N LYS A 629 14.51 19.32 -1.40
CA LYS A 629 13.28 19.89 -1.95
C LYS A 629 12.65 20.89 -1.01
N ASP A 630 12.62 20.54 0.28
CA ASP A 630 11.92 21.34 1.28
C ASP A 630 12.52 21.17 2.67
N GLN A 631 12.30 22.16 3.55
CA GLN A 631 12.69 22.14 4.94
C GLN A 631 11.59 22.80 5.78
N GLU A 632 11.00 22.05 6.69
CA GLU A 632 9.94 22.51 7.57
C GLU A 632 10.41 22.52 9.02
N ALA A 633 10.46 23.68 9.65
CA ALA A 633 10.76 23.78 11.08
C ALA A 633 9.53 23.41 11.91
N GLY A 634 9.70 22.47 12.81
CA GLY A 634 8.70 22.03 13.78
C GLY A 634 9.09 22.40 15.21
N ALA A 635 8.20 22.13 16.18
CA ALA A 635 8.44 22.45 17.59
C ALA A 635 9.58 21.61 18.22
N THR A 636 9.89 20.43 17.67
CA THR A 636 10.85 19.46 18.22
C THR A 636 12.05 19.23 17.31
N GLY A 637 12.13 19.89 16.14
CA GLY A 637 13.18 19.72 15.16
C GLY A 637 12.77 20.14 13.77
N VAL A 638 13.58 19.84 12.78
CA VAL A 638 13.36 20.20 11.37
C VAL A 638 13.15 18.95 10.54
N ARG A 639 12.17 19.01 9.67
CA ARG A 639 11.87 18.01 8.66
C ARG A 639 12.51 18.42 7.34
N ILE A 640 13.24 17.49 6.73
CA ILE A 640 14.01 17.71 5.49
C ILE A 640 13.49 16.73 4.45
N LYS A 641 12.96 17.24 3.35
CA LYS A 641 12.52 16.43 2.20
C LYS A 641 13.57 16.51 1.10
N ALA A 642 14.00 15.36 0.57
CA ALA A 642 15.00 15.29 -0.48
C ALA A 642 14.74 14.14 -1.45
N ASP A 643 15.17 14.33 -2.70
CA ASP A 643 15.28 13.24 -3.67
C ASP A 643 16.72 12.72 -3.64
N VAL A 644 16.88 11.42 -3.34
CA VAL A 644 18.21 10.80 -3.18
C VAL A 644 18.27 9.49 -3.96
N PRO A 645 19.35 9.20 -4.72
CA PRO A 645 19.53 7.92 -5.37
C PRO A 645 19.58 6.76 -4.37
N LEU A 646 18.85 5.67 -4.66
CA LEU A 646 18.79 4.50 -3.78
C LEU A 646 20.17 3.93 -3.44
N SER A 647 21.09 3.93 -4.41
CA SER A 647 22.46 3.44 -4.23
C SER A 647 23.22 4.12 -3.08
N GLU A 648 22.84 5.35 -2.74
CA GLU A 648 23.47 6.15 -1.68
C GLU A 648 22.77 5.98 -0.32
N MET A 649 21.63 5.30 -0.29
CA MET A 649 20.79 5.18 0.91
C MET A 649 21.05 3.90 1.72
N PHE A 650 21.80 2.95 1.20
CA PHE A 650 22.13 1.73 1.95
C PHE A 650 22.84 2.05 3.26
N GLY A 651 22.35 1.48 4.34
CA GLY A 651 22.85 1.72 5.69
C GLY A 651 22.66 3.13 6.24
N TYR A 652 21.86 3.98 5.59
CA TYR A 652 21.66 5.39 5.98
C TYR A 652 21.16 5.55 7.41
N ILE A 653 20.25 4.67 7.88
CA ILE A 653 19.71 4.75 9.25
C ILE A 653 20.81 4.71 10.33
N GLY A 654 21.82 3.86 10.14
CA GLY A 654 22.94 3.76 11.07
C GLY A 654 23.74 5.06 11.13
N HIS A 655 23.99 5.67 9.97
CA HIS A 655 24.69 6.95 9.89
C HIS A 655 23.87 8.10 10.43
N LEU A 656 22.58 8.18 10.11
CA LEU A 656 21.65 9.18 10.63
C LEU A 656 21.59 9.14 12.17
N ARG A 657 21.47 7.95 12.75
CA ARG A 657 21.49 7.77 14.22
C ARG A 657 22.79 8.25 14.83
N THR A 658 23.92 8.04 14.16
CA THR A 658 25.23 8.50 14.64
C THR A 658 25.31 10.02 14.69
N ILE A 659 24.92 10.72 13.61
CA ILE A 659 25.01 12.19 13.53
C ILE A 659 23.93 12.91 14.35
N THR A 660 22.82 12.23 14.67
CA THR A 660 21.72 12.81 15.46
C THR A 660 21.63 12.26 16.90
N SER A 661 22.66 11.51 17.34
CA SER A 661 22.69 10.87 18.66
C SER A 661 21.44 9.99 18.93
N GLY A 662 20.99 9.25 17.93
CA GLY A 662 19.83 8.35 17.99
C GLY A 662 18.46 9.02 17.83
N ARG A 663 18.41 10.36 17.70
CA ARG A 663 17.15 11.12 17.67
C ARG A 663 16.61 11.35 16.25
N GLY A 664 17.41 11.12 15.21
CA GLY A 664 16.98 11.26 13.81
C GLY A 664 16.12 10.08 13.37
N GLN A 665 15.10 10.38 12.61
CA GLN A 665 14.23 9.40 11.96
C GLN A 665 14.20 9.69 10.47
N PHE A 666 14.00 8.66 9.64
CA PHE A 666 13.78 8.87 8.23
C PHE A 666 12.80 7.86 7.65
N SER A 667 12.19 8.23 6.56
CA SER A 667 11.47 7.33 5.68
C SER A 667 11.90 7.58 4.24
N MET A 668 11.77 6.58 3.39
CA MET A 668 11.99 6.73 1.96
C MET A 668 10.99 5.91 1.18
N GLU A 669 10.54 6.45 0.05
CA GLU A 669 9.68 5.74 -0.91
C GLU A 669 10.24 5.92 -2.31
N PHE A 670 9.99 4.95 -3.20
CA PHE A 670 10.36 5.09 -4.61
C PHE A 670 9.61 6.28 -5.22
N SER A 671 10.32 7.14 -5.91
CA SER A 671 9.75 8.30 -6.60
C SER A 671 9.69 8.08 -8.12
N HIS A 672 10.85 7.95 -8.74
CA HIS A 672 10.99 7.81 -10.20
C HIS A 672 12.38 7.31 -10.57
N TYR A 673 12.54 6.95 -11.83
CA TYR A 673 13.86 6.72 -12.41
C TYR A 673 14.44 8.03 -13.00
N SER A 674 15.72 8.28 -12.79
CA SER A 674 16.44 9.43 -13.34
C SER A 674 17.77 9.00 -13.94
N SER A 675 18.29 9.82 -14.85
CA SER A 675 19.56 9.55 -15.52
C SER A 675 20.71 9.49 -14.54
N CYS A 676 21.49 8.41 -14.60
CA CYS A 676 22.75 8.28 -13.86
C CYS A 676 23.77 9.31 -14.31
N PRO A 677 24.50 9.96 -13.39
CA PRO A 677 25.74 10.67 -13.72
C PRO A 677 26.75 9.75 -14.41
N GLN A 678 27.52 10.29 -15.38
CA GLN A 678 28.40 9.48 -16.23
C GLN A 678 29.39 8.61 -15.45
N ASN A 679 29.98 9.18 -14.39
CA ASN A 679 30.92 8.45 -13.53
C ASN A 679 30.29 7.27 -12.79
N VAL A 680 29.02 7.35 -12.43
CA VAL A 680 28.26 6.27 -11.78
C VAL A 680 27.87 5.23 -12.84
N ALA A 681 27.37 5.70 -13.99
CA ALA A 681 27.00 4.83 -15.09
C ALA A 681 28.18 3.97 -15.57
N ASP A 682 29.36 4.59 -15.78
CA ASP A 682 30.55 3.87 -16.20
C ASP A 682 30.96 2.77 -15.22
N LYS A 683 30.90 3.05 -13.90
CA LYS A 683 31.17 2.06 -12.86
C LYS A 683 30.20 0.90 -12.88
N VAL A 684 28.90 1.20 -12.96
CA VAL A 684 27.85 0.17 -12.99
C VAL A 684 27.97 -0.69 -14.26
N ILE A 685 28.27 -0.09 -15.41
CA ILE A 685 28.46 -0.80 -16.67
C ILE A 685 29.70 -1.70 -16.60
N GLU A 686 30.81 -1.24 -16.02
CA GLU A 686 32.02 -2.06 -15.82
C GLU A 686 31.74 -3.24 -14.88
N GLU A 687 31.04 -3.02 -13.77
CA GLU A 687 30.65 -4.08 -12.84
C GLU A 687 29.71 -5.11 -13.50
N ALA A 688 28.77 -4.65 -14.34
CA ALA A 688 27.89 -5.54 -15.08
C ALA A 688 28.67 -6.38 -16.13
N LYS A 689 29.61 -5.75 -16.85
CA LYS A 689 30.49 -6.45 -17.78
C LYS A 689 31.41 -7.46 -17.08
N ALA A 690 31.99 -7.08 -15.94
CA ALA A 690 32.81 -7.98 -15.15
C ALA A 690 32.03 -9.20 -14.65
N ARG A 691 30.78 -8.99 -14.23
CA ARG A 691 29.86 -10.09 -13.86
C ARG A 691 29.57 -11.01 -15.05
N LYS A 692 29.28 -10.46 -16.23
CA LYS A 692 29.07 -11.24 -17.46
C LYS A 692 30.35 -11.99 -17.89
N ALA A 693 31.53 -11.46 -17.65
CA ALA A 693 32.81 -12.10 -17.99
C ALA A 693 33.24 -13.16 -16.96
N ALA A 694 32.79 -13.03 -15.72
CA ALA A 694 33.06 -14.01 -14.65
C ALA A 694 32.11 -15.22 -14.70
N LYS A 695 31.03 -15.12 -15.47
CA LYS A 695 30.08 -16.18 -15.80
C LYS A 695 30.55 -16.96 -17.04
#